data_d498503164de4e912bb4aaf18544e9df
#
_entry.id   d498503164de4e912bb4aaf18544e9df
#
_cell.length_a   1.000
_cell.length_b   1.000
_cell.length_c   1.000
_cell.angle_alpha   90.00
_cell.angle_beta   90.00
_cell.angle_gamma   90.00
#
_symmetry.space_group_name_H-M   'P 1'
#
loop_
_entity.id
_entity.type
_entity.pdbx_description
1 polymer ?
#
loop_
_entity_poly.entity_id
_entity_poly.type
_entity_poly.pdbx_seq_one_letter_code
_entity_poly.pdbx_strand_id
1 'polypeptide(L)'
;MKHQDILDKLTLEQKIALLSGRDVWSTYPFPKAGVPSMFLSDGPHGVRKQLGEGDHLGLNASQPATCFPTAAGIANSWDEELATLCGRTIGEEAACQQVNVLLGPGLNTKRSPLGGRDFEYYSEDPYLGGKMAAAFIRGVQENGISACPKHFAANSQELLRMTSDSVVDERTLRELYLTNFEIAVKEGHPKSIMSSYNKVNGTYANENAHLLTEILRDEWGFDGFVVTDWGGCNSQTAGIKAGSNLEMPGTIGDSDRELMASLKAGKITEDEIDLRVDQLLDVILATHDATAGGPRNFDQEAHHAVARQAAAQTAVLLKNEGGLLPLTPSTRVAVIGDMALEPRYQGAGSSLVNPTRLDKPLDCLKESGLDVVGHAQGYLRSGKEDAGLRQAAVQLAAQADVVLLYLGLPEIFESEGMDRTHMRLPANQKRLLEAVAAANPKVVVVLSGGSPVELPWYDKAAAIVHGYLGGQAGAGAMADILTGKVNPSGKLAETYPLVYDDTPNRDFFPGRELTAQYRESVFVGYRYYLTADKPVRFPFGFGLSYTTFAYSDLKAGKEKITFTLTNTGDRAGAEVAQLYVSRPGSQLFAPLRELKGFAKVSLEPGESREVTISLDDKAFRYFNVKTNRWEVEGGEYRLEVGASAADIRLTAQVEVEGTGAPIPYDREKLSCYYSAQVQAVPDDQFETLLGRPIPQDKWDRSRPLGYNDSLSQMIYAKGFVARFAAGRLAAIQRKSEEKDQPNLNVLFIHSMPFRGLAKMSNGLVTTEMTASILEACNGHFFRGMAKTIAGFFANGKVKKERSKKL
;
A
#
# COMPACT_ATOMS: atom_id res chain seq x y z
N MET A 1 10.64 25.52 -21.61
CA MET A 1 10.20 25.53 -20.20
C MET A 1 8.90 26.32 -20.10
N LYS A 2 7.93 25.83 -19.31
CA LYS A 2 6.64 26.52 -19.08
C LYS A 2 6.83 27.82 -18.28
N HIS A 3 7.76 27.82 -17.34
CA HIS A 3 8.00 28.88 -16.36
C HIS A 3 9.36 29.58 -16.55
N GLN A 4 9.74 29.82 -17.81
CA GLN A 4 11.05 30.43 -18.15
C GLN A 4 11.25 31.79 -17.48
N ASP A 5 10.19 32.59 -17.37
CA ASP A 5 10.24 33.91 -16.72
C ASP A 5 10.54 33.85 -15.20
N ILE A 6 10.22 32.73 -14.55
CA ILE A 6 10.57 32.47 -13.15
C ILE A 6 12.00 31.95 -13.07
N LEU A 7 12.36 30.99 -13.95
CA LEU A 7 13.71 30.42 -14.03
C LEU A 7 14.77 31.49 -14.23
N ASP A 8 14.49 32.50 -15.05
CA ASP A 8 15.41 33.63 -15.32
C ASP A 8 15.61 34.56 -14.10
N LYS A 9 14.69 34.54 -13.13
CA LYS A 9 14.80 35.32 -11.88
C LYS A 9 15.51 34.55 -10.75
N LEU A 10 15.63 33.23 -10.88
CA LEU A 10 16.29 32.38 -9.89
C LEU A 10 17.79 32.26 -10.17
N THR A 11 18.61 32.37 -9.12
CA THR A 11 20.02 32.02 -9.24
C THR A 11 20.18 30.50 -9.35
N LEU A 12 21.31 30.02 -9.84
CA LEU A 12 21.60 28.59 -9.91
C LEU A 12 21.50 27.92 -8.54
N GLU A 13 21.98 28.57 -7.46
CA GLU A 13 21.88 28.07 -6.10
C GLU A 13 20.42 27.93 -5.65
N GLN A 14 19.54 28.86 -6.05
CA GLN A 14 18.11 28.82 -5.74
C GLN A 14 17.39 27.71 -6.51
N LYS A 15 17.72 27.53 -7.79
CA LYS A 15 17.22 26.41 -8.62
C LYS A 15 17.59 25.06 -7.98
N ILE A 16 18.85 24.88 -7.59
CA ILE A 16 19.33 23.66 -6.93
C ILE A 16 18.63 23.45 -5.58
N ALA A 17 18.45 24.51 -4.79
CA ALA A 17 17.78 24.42 -3.50
C ALA A 17 16.30 24.00 -3.61
N LEU A 18 15.60 24.33 -4.71
CA LEU A 18 14.24 23.88 -4.97
C LEU A 18 14.14 22.36 -5.16
N LEU A 19 15.22 21.72 -5.61
CA LEU A 19 15.24 20.27 -5.84
C LEU A 19 15.51 19.46 -4.57
N SER A 20 15.58 20.10 -3.41
CA SER A 20 15.67 19.47 -2.08
C SER A 20 14.74 20.19 -1.09
N GLY A 21 14.17 19.46 -0.15
CA GLY A 21 13.33 20.06 0.89
C GLY A 21 14.02 21.15 1.69
N ARG A 22 13.26 22.15 2.13
CA ARG A 22 13.71 23.12 3.12
C ARG A 22 13.83 22.51 4.50
N ASP A 23 12.90 21.63 4.82
CA ASP A 23 12.77 20.90 6.08
C ASP A 23 12.20 19.49 5.81
N VAL A 24 11.52 18.89 6.79
CA VAL A 24 10.94 17.55 6.65
C VAL A 24 9.76 17.50 5.67
N TRP A 25 9.00 18.62 5.52
CA TRP A 25 7.72 18.62 4.82
C TRP A 25 7.55 19.72 3.78
N SER A 26 8.48 20.69 3.68
CA SER A 26 8.25 21.85 2.82
C SER A 26 9.40 22.15 1.86
N THR A 27 9.06 22.86 0.77
CA THR A 27 10.03 23.40 -0.20
C THR A 27 10.44 24.81 0.16
N TYR A 28 11.55 25.30 -0.44
CA TYR A 28 12.01 26.68 -0.29
C TYR A 28 11.06 27.65 -1.00
N PRO A 29 10.66 28.77 -0.34
CA PRO A 29 10.02 29.89 -1.01
C PRO A 29 11.06 30.85 -1.61
N PHE A 30 10.78 31.40 -2.77
CA PHE A 30 11.53 32.50 -3.37
C PHE A 30 10.56 33.62 -3.82
N PRO A 31 10.06 34.45 -2.86
CA PRO A 31 8.99 35.41 -3.14
C PRO A 31 9.34 36.44 -4.21
N LYS A 32 10.63 36.83 -4.31
CA LYS A 32 11.10 37.80 -5.34
C LYS A 32 10.99 37.22 -6.76
N ALA A 33 11.05 35.89 -6.89
CA ALA A 33 10.83 35.21 -8.17
C ALA A 33 9.36 34.78 -8.37
N GLY A 34 8.50 34.95 -7.36
CA GLY A 34 7.10 34.53 -7.43
C GLY A 34 6.90 33.04 -7.04
N VAL A 35 7.84 32.43 -6.34
CA VAL A 35 7.77 31.01 -5.94
C VAL A 35 7.32 30.90 -4.49
N PRO A 36 6.11 30.40 -4.19
CA PRO A 36 5.68 30.11 -2.82
C PRO A 36 6.30 28.79 -2.31
N SER A 37 6.23 28.57 -1.00
CA SER A 37 6.55 27.26 -0.42
C SER A 37 5.39 26.29 -0.66
N MET A 38 5.71 25.03 -0.95
CA MET A 38 4.78 23.91 -1.05
C MET A 38 4.95 22.99 0.16
N PHE A 39 3.83 22.57 0.77
CA PHE A 39 3.82 21.66 1.91
C PHE A 39 3.31 20.27 1.47
N LEU A 40 4.06 19.23 1.81
CA LEU A 40 3.71 17.84 1.59
C LEU A 40 3.29 17.20 2.92
N SER A 41 2.33 16.29 2.92
CA SER A 41 1.91 15.58 4.13
C SER A 41 1.50 14.16 3.82
N ASP A 42 1.84 13.21 4.69
CA ASP A 42 1.22 11.89 4.64
C ASP A 42 -0.31 11.99 4.79
N GLY A 43 -1.00 11.00 4.22
CA GLY A 43 -2.44 10.98 4.32
C GLY A 43 -3.18 10.05 3.37
N PRO A 44 -2.76 8.76 3.19
CA PRO A 44 -3.44 7.86 2.26
C PRO A 44 -4.88 7.52 2.68
N HIS A 45 -5.22 7.63 3.98
CA HIS A 45 -6.58 7.44 4.50
C HIS A 45 -7.03 8.50 5.50
N GLY A 46 -6.38 9.68 5.48
CA GLY A 46 -6.65 10.85 6.32
C GLY A 46 -5.40 11.69 6.50
N VAL A 47 -5.54 13.00 6.57
CA VAL A 47 -4.40 13.93 6.61
C VAL A 47 -3.59 13.76 7.89
N ARG A 48 -2.26 13.66 7.77
CA ARG A 48 -1.33 13.62 8.90
C ARG A 48 -0.42 14.83 8.93
N LYS A 49 -0.98 16.03 9.02
CA LYS A 49 -0.18 17.24 9.13
C LYS A 49 0.41 17.38 10.53
N GLN A 50 1.73 17.27 10.66
CA GLN A 50 2.42 17.44 11.93
C GLN A 50 2.58 18.90 12.34
N LEU A 51 2.53 19.15 13.67
CA LEU A 51 2.77 20.44 14.27
C LEU A 51 4.17 20.46 14.89
N GLY A 52 4.97 21.51 14.61
CA GLY A 52 6.31 21.68 15.18
C GLY A 52 7.37 20.88 14.46
N GLU A 53 8.27 20.22 15.22
CA GLU A 53 9.32 19.37 14.63
C GLU A 53 8.69 18.14 13.98
N GLY A 54 8.81 18.04 12.65
CA GLY A 54 8.27 16.93 11.88
C GLY A 54 9.10 15.66 12.07
N ASP A 55 8.44 14.51 12.02
CA ASP A 55 9.06 13.19 11.88
C ASP A 55 8.33 12.38 10.79
N HIS A 56 9.02 11.39 10.23
CA HIS A 56 8.47 10.52 9.17
C HIS A 56 7.95 9.16 9.68
N LEU A 57 7.94 8.92 10.99
CA LEU A 57 7.50 7.65 11.58
C LEU A 57 6.18 7.72 12.35
N GLY A 58 5.56 8.91 12.44
CA GLY A 58 4.30 9.07 13.15
C GLY A 58 4.43 9.21 14.68
N LEU A 59 5.58 9.67 15.18
CA LEU A 59 5.87 9.81 16.61
C LEU A 59 5.34 11.10 17.20
N ASN A 60 5.40 12.19 16.42
CA ASN A 60 4.95 13.49 16.83
C ASN A 60 3.47 13.69 16.53
N ALA A 61 2.79 14.45 17.37
CA ALA A 61 1.38 14.76 17.22
C ALA A 61 1.09 15.44 15.88
N SER A 62 0.02 14.99 15.22
CA SER A 62 -0.54 15.63 14.03
C SER A 62 -1.83 16.38 14.35
N GLN A 63 -2.22 17.28 13.46
CA GLN A 63 -3.53 17.92 13.52
C GLN A 63 -4.62 16.86 13.43
N PRO A 64 -5.74 17.02 14.14
CA PRO A 64 -6.89 16.15 13.98
C PRO A 64 -7.43 16.18 12.55
N ALA A 65 -7.74 15.00 12.02
CA ALA A 65 -8.33 14.83 10.70
C ALA A 65 -9.29 13.63 10.70
N THR A 66 -10.12 13.50 9.69
CA THR A 66 -10.99 12.34 9.56
C THR A 66 -10.17 11.12 9.13
N CYS A 67 -10.20 10.06 9.95
CA CYS A 67 -9.59 8.78 9.64
C CYS A 67 -10.59 7.90 8.87
N PHE A 68 -10.37 7.72 7.58
CA PHE A 68 -11.16 6.88 6.70
C PHE A 68 -10.74 5.40 6.80
N PRO A 69 -11.53 4.45 6.26
CA PRO A 69 -11.05 3.10 6.02
C PRO A 69 -9.75 3.12 5.20
N THR A 70 -8.84 2.20 5.53
CA THR A 70 -7.58 2.08 4.76
C THR A 70 -7.82 1.60 3.33
N ALA A 71 -6.83 1.75 2.44
CA ALA A 71 -6.96 1.37 1.04
C ALA A 71 -7.38 -0.09 0.86
N ALA A 72 -6.90 -1.02 1.71
CA ALA A 72 -7.33 -2.41 1.72
C ALA A 72 -8.84 -2.57 1.97
N GLY A 73 -9.40 -1.73 2.84
CA GLY A 73 -10.85 -1.65 3.04
C GLY A 73 -11.55 -1.02 1.84
N ILE A 74 -11.13 0.17 1.42
CA ILE A 74 -11.76 0.90 0.29
C ILE A 74 -11.83 0.03 -0.96
N ALA A 75 -10.81 -0.77 -1.26
CA ALA A 75 -10.79 -1.67 -2.41
C ALA A 75 -11.94 -2.69 -2.38
N ASN A 76 -12.34 -3.16 -1.19
CA ASN A 76 -13.45 -4.10 -1.06
C ASN A 76 -14.81 -3.50 -1.44
N SER A 77 -14.92 -2.19 -1.55
CA SER A 77 -16.15 -1.57 -2.06
C SER A 77 -16.37 -1.83 -3.55
N TRP A 78 -15.31 -1.99 -4.33
CA TRP A 78 -15.35 -2.07 -5.80
C TRP A 78 -16.15 -0.92 -6.41
N ASP A 79 -16.00 0.28 -5.83
CA ASP A 79 -16.82 1.44 -6.11
C ASP A 79 -15.94 2.67 -6.32
N GLU A 80 -15.76 3.06 -7.58
CA GLU A 80 -14.95 4.22 -7.96
C GLU A 80 -15.58 5.54 -7.47
N GLU A 81 -16.91 5.62 -7.39
CA GLU A 81 -17.59 6.82 -6.88
C GLU A 81 -17.31 7.00 -5.39
N LEU A 82 -17.34 5.92 -4.61
CA LEU A 82 -16.97 5.95 -3.19
C LEU A 82 -15.50 6.33 -3.00
N ALA A 83 -14.58 5.78 -3.81
CA ALA A 83 -13.17 6.13 -3.76
C ALA A 83 -12.95 7.63 -4.09
N THR A 84 -13.68 8.17 -5.08
CA THR A 84 -13.68 9.59 -5.42
C THR A 84 -14.21 10.44 -4.26
N LEU A 85 -15.31 10.03 -3.63
CA LEU A 85 -15.88 10.73 -2.48
C LEU A 85 -14.91 10.78 -1.29
N CYS A 86 -14.26 9.66 -0.96
CA CYS A 86 -13.24 9.62 0.08
C CYS A 86 -12.06 10.53 -0.26
N GLY A 87 -11.57 10.45 -1.51
CA GLY A 87 -10.49 11.33 -1.99
C GLY A 87 -10.85 12.80 -1.92
N ARG A 88 -12.07 13.18 -2.33
CA ARG A 88 -12.57 14.56 -2.25
C ARG A 88 -12.61 15.06 -0.82
N THR A 89 -13.14 14.27 0.11
CA THR A 89 -13.27 14.64 1.51
C THR A 89 -11.91 14.81 2.19
N ILE A 90 -10.97 13.88 1.97
CA ILE A 90 -9.59 14.00 2.47
C ILE A 90 -8.87 15.21 1.83
N GLY A 91 -9.07 15.43 0.54
CA GLY A 91 -8.51 16.56 -0.19
C GLY A 91 -9.00 17.93 0.33
N GLU A 92 -10.26 18.02 0.73
CA GLU A 92 -10.82 19.23 1.38
C GLU A 92 -10.10 19.50 2.71
N GLU A 93 -9.96 18.49 3.57
CA GLU A 93 -9.22 18.62 4.84
C GLU A 93 -7.77 19.02 4.60
N ALA A 94 -7.09 18.43 3.61
CA ALA A 94 -5.72 18.75 3.25
C ALA A 94 -5.60 20.23 2.82
N ALA A 95 -6.48 20.72 1.95
CA ALA A 95 -6.52 22.13 1.53
C ALA A 95 -6.81 23.04 2.74
N CYS A 96 -7.77 22.69 3.60
CA CYS A 96 -8.09 23.42 4.84
C CYS A 96 -6.91 23.50 5.80
N GLN A 97 -6.10 22.45 5.87
CA GLN A 97 -4.88 22.38 6.65
C GLN A 97 -3.64 22.92 5.92
N GLN A 98 -3.79 23.56 4.75
CA GLN A 98 -2.69 24.09 3.95
C GLN A 98 -1.66 23.04 3.52
N VAL A 99 -2.12 21.89 3.04
CA VAL A 99 -1.31 20.83 2.43
C VAL A 99 -1.48 20.91 0.92
N ASN A 100 -0.39 21.15 0.20
CA ASN A 100 -0.37 21.24 -1.25
C ASN A 100 -0.31 19.86 -1.93
N VAL A 101 0.39 18.91 -1.29
CA VAL A 101 0.59 17.56 -1.80
C VAL A 101 0.23 16.55 -0.73
N LEU A 102 -0.79 15.75 -1.00
CA LEU A 102 -1.19 14.62 -0.17
C LEU A 102 -0.44 13.36 -0.63
N LEU A 103 0.41 12.79 0.23
CA LEU A 103 1.24 11.62 -0.06
C LEU A 103 0.40 10.33 0.00
N GLY A 104 -0.36 10.12 -1.03
CA GLY A 104 -1.28 9.00 -1.23
C GLY A 104 -1.99 9.09 -2.58
N PRO A 105 -2.62 7.98 -3.00
CA PRO A 105 -2.80 6.71 -2.28
C PRO A 105 -1.58 5.78 -2.34
N GLY A 106 -1.51 4.82 -1.41
CA GLY A 106 -0.62 3.66 -1.51
C GLY A 106 -1.14 2.69 -2.56
N LEU A 107 -0.27 2.22 -3.48
CA LEU A 107 -0.74 1.56 -4.70
C LEU A 107 0.04 0.28 -5.06
N ASN A 108 1.06 -0.11 -4.28
CA ASN A 108 1.80 -1.32 -4.58
C ASN A 108 0.87 -2.56 -4.58
N THR A 109 1.14 -3.49 -5.49
CA THR A 109 0.40 -4.76 -5.55
C THR A 109 0.69 -5.60 -4.32
N LYS A 110 -0.36 -6.14 -3.67
CA LYS A 110 -0.24 -7.07 -2.56
C LYS A 110 0.30 -8.40 -3.06
N ARG A 111 1.61 -8.57 -2.93
CA ARG A 111 2.32 -9.73 -3.43
C ARG A 111 2.17 -10.95 -2.52
N SER A 112 2.12 -10.73 -1.22
CA SER A 112 2.03 -11.75 -0.19
C SER A 112 1.11 -11.29 0.93
N PRO A 113 0.29 -12.18 1.53
CA PRO A 113 -0.56 -11.81 2.66
C PRO A 113 0.24 -11.47 3.94
N LEU A 114 1.56 -11.59 3.91
CA LEU A 114 2.45 -11.20 5.02
C LEU A 114 3.03 -9.79 4.87
N GLY A 115 2.70 -9.06 3.81
CA GLY A 115 3.19 -7.71 3.61
C GLY A 115 2.79 -6.76 4.76
N GLY A 116 3.77 -6.12 5.39
CA GLY A 116 3.53 -5.27 6.58
C GLY A 116 2.68 -4.05 6.29
N ARG A 117 2.68 -3.55 5.05
CA ARG A 117 1.90 -2.40 4.57
C ARG A 117 0.70 -2.78 3.70
N ASP A 118 0.28 -4.06 3.67
CA ASP A 118 -0.86 -4.49 2.88
C ASP A 118 -2.16 -3.76 3.25
N PHE A 119 -2.30 -3.29 4.49
CA PHE A 119 -3.41 -2.45 4.90
C PHE A 119 -3.51 -1.14 4.12
N GLU A 120 -2.37 -0.61 3.65
CA GLU A 120 -2.24 0.68 2.95
C GLU A 120 -2.41 0.55 1.43
N TYR A 121 -2.40 -0.68 0.90
CA TYR A 121 -2.50 -0.97 -0.52
C TYR A 121 -3.87 -1.56 -0.90
N TYR A 122 -4.34 -1.28 -2.11
CA TYR A 122 -5.69 -1.66 -2.52
C TYR A 122 -5.86 -3.17 -2.70
N SER A 123 -5.09 -3.81 -3.58
CA SER A 123 -5.43 -5.15 -4.08
C SER A 123 -4.20 -5.97 -4.48
N GLU A 124 -4.40 -7.29 -4.57
CA GLU A 124 -3.51 -8.22 -5.28
C GLU A 124 -3.69 -8.11 -6.81
N ASP A 125 -4.78 -7.48 -7.26
CA ASP A 125 -5.09 -7.26 -8.66
C ASP A 125 -4.76 -5.84 -9.10
N PRO A 126 -3.88 -5.64 -10.13
CA PRO A 126 -3.47 -4.32 -10.57
C PRO A 126 -4.57 -3.52 -11.26
N TYR A 127 -5.55 -4.17 -11.90
CA TYR A 127 -6.66 -3.47 -12.54
C TYR A 127 -7.59 -2.84 -11.50
N LEU A 128 -8.03 -3.63 -10.51
CA LEU A 128 -8.85 -3.12 -9.41
C LEU A 128 -8.10 -2.02 -8.64
N GLY A 129 -6.84 -2.30 -8.24
CA GLY A 129 -6.02 -1.33 -7.51
C GLY A 129 -5.84 -0.02 -8.28
N GLY A 130 -5.58 -0.11 -9.58
CA GLY A 130 -5.40 1.05 -10.46
C GLY A 130 -6.66 1.90 -10.61
N LYS A 131 -7.83 1.27 -10.84
CA LYS A 131 -9.13 1.97 -10.97
C LYS A 131 -9.53 2.68 -9.68
N MET A 132 -9.41 2.00 -8.53
CA MET A 132 -9.70 2.61 -7.22
C MET A 132 -8.75 3.76 -6.91
N ALA A 133 -7.45 3.63 -7.22
CA ALA A 133 -6.48 4.69 -7.04
C ALA A 133 -6.74 5.89 -7.96
N ALA A 134 -7.04 5.67 -9.24
CA ALA A 134 -7.36 6.73 -10.18
C ALA A 134 -8.57 7.55 -9.72
N ALA A 135 -9.61 6.87 -9.23
CA ALA A 135 -10.79 7.50 -8.68
C ALA A 135 -10.48 8.35 -7.43
N PHE A 136 -9.70 7.82 -6.50
CA PHE A 136 -9.24 8.55 -5.31
C PHE A 136 -8.41 9.79 -5.68
N ILE A 137 -7.47 9.66 -6.64
CA ILE A 137 -6.62 10.76 -7.12
C ILE A 137 -7.48 11.89 -7.69
N ARG A 138 -8.47 11.57 -8.54
CA ARG A 138 -9.40 12.57 -9.08
C ARG A 138 -10.09 13.33 -7.94
N GLY A 139 -10.64 12.60 -6.96
CA GLY A 139 -11.33 13.21 -5.81
C GLY A 139 -10.43 14.15 -5.01
N VAL A 140 -9.21 13.74 -4.67
CA VAL A 140 -8.23 14.60 -3.97
C VAL A 140 -7.97 15.89 -4.75
N GLN A 141 -7.74 15.77 -6.05
CA GLN A 141 -7.34 16.89 -6.92
C GLN A 141 -8.47 17.86 -7.27
N GLU A 142 -9.74 17.49 -7.08
CA GLU A 142 -10.90 18.41 -7.18
C GLU A 142 -10.77 19.62 -6.22
N ASN A 143 -9.98 19.49 -5.15
CA ASN A 143 -9.72 20.54 -4.17
C ASN A 143 -8.55 21.48 -4.54
N GLY A 144 -7.99 21.34 -5.75
CA GLY A 144 -6.89 22.17 -6.21
C GLY A 144 -5.51 21.83 -5.62
N ILE A 145 -5.40 20.70 -4.91
CA ILE A 145 -4.12 20.16 -4.39
C ILE A 145 -3.64 19.00 -5.27
N SER A 146 -2.46 18.45 -4.98
CA SER A 146 -1.91 17.28 -5.66
C SER A 146 -2.11 16.00 -4.83
N ALA A 147 -2.59 14.92 -5.45
CA ALA A 147 -2.36 13.57 -4.95
C ALA A 147 -0.97 13.09 -5.38
N CYS A 148 -0.39 12.15 -4.61
CA CYS A 148 0.94 11.60 -4.85
C CYS A 148 0.91 10.08 -4.67
N PRO A 149 0.49 9.29 -5.70
CA PRO A 149 0.50 7.85 -5.60
C PRO A 149 1.90 7.30 -5.29
N LYS A 150 1.94 6.23 -4.48
CA LYS A 150 3.17 5.67 -3.91
C LYS A 150 3.08 4.16 -3.74
N HIS A 151 4.20 3.41 -3.72
CA HIS A 151 5.60 3.80 -3.94
C HIS A 151 6.07 3.22 -5.28
N PHE A 152 6.43 4.05 -6.20
CA PHE A 152 6.79 3.67 -7.56
C PHE A 152 8.25 3.22 -7.67
N ALA A 153 8.56 1.90 -7.78
CA ALA A 153 7.69 0.76 -7.96
C ALA A 153 8.24 -0.51 -7.28
N ALA A 154 7.42 -1.58 -7.30
CA ALA A 154 7.81 -2.91 -6.82
C ALA A 154 8.35 -2.93 -5.37
N ASN A 155 7.71 -2.16 -4.47
CA ASN A 155 7.99 -2.13 -3.04
C ASN A 155 6.87 -2.90 -2.30
N SER A 156 6.89 -4.23 -2.42
CA SER A 156 5.85 -5.12 -1.88
C SER A 156 6.28 -5.89 -0.62
N GLN A 157 7.36 -5.48 0.03
CA GLN A 157 7.85 -5.99 1.32
C GLN A 157 8.53 -4.89 2.12
N GLU A 158 8.60 -5.06 3.44
CA GLU A 158 9.24 -4.12 4.36
C GLU A 158 10.67 -4.51 4.74
N LEU A 159 11.03 -5.80 4.65
CA LEU A 159 12.38 -6.28 4.98
C LEU A 159 13.44 -5.58 4.13
N LEU A 160 14.35 -4.86 4.80
CA LEU A 160 15.48 -4.15 4.16
C LEU A 160 15.05 -3.27 2.97
N ARG A 161 13.83 -2.72 2.97
CA ARG A 161 13.22 -1.99 1.86
C ARG A 161 14.08 -0.86 1.29
N MET A 162 14.96 -0.24 2.11
CA MET A 162 15.85 0.83 1.67
C MET A 162 17.13 0.34 0.95
N THR A 163 17.41 -0.96 0.95
CA THR A 163 18.65 -1.53 0.38
C THR A 163 18.42 -2.73 -0.53
N SER A 164 17.27 -3.38 -0.40
CA SER A 164 16.90 -4.59 -1.16
C SER A 164 16.72 -4.28 -2.65
N ASP A 165 17.05 -5.27 -3.49
CA ASP A 165 16.82 -5.26 -4.93
C ASP A 165 15.62 -6.14 -5.27
N SER A 166 14.55 -5.54 -5.78
CA SER A 166 13.40 -6.25 -6.35
C SER A 166 13.79 -6.80 -7.71
N VAL A 167 14.11 -8.09 -7.75
CA VAL A 167 14.54 -8.81 -8.95
C VAL A 167 13.30 -9.41 -9.62
N VAL A 168 12.89 -8.80 -10.72
CA VAL A 168 11.64 -9.10 -11.42
C VAL A 168 11.86 -9.10 -12.94
N ASP A 169 11.24 -10.04 -13.65
CA ASP A 169 11.27 -10.03 -15.11
C ASP A 169 10.40 -8.90 -15.68
N GLU A 170 10.75 -8.42 -16.88
CA GLU A 170 10.13 -7.25 -17.48
C GLU A 170 8.62 -7.43 -17.72
N ARG A 171 8.19 -8.61 -18.17
CA ARG A 171 6.77 -8.88 -18.38
C ARG A 171 5.96 -8.76 -17.07
N THR A 172 6.44 -9.41 -16.02
CA THR A 172 5.82 -9.34 -14.69
C THR A 172 5.82 -7.93 -14.14
N LEU A 173 6.93 -7.20 -14.30
CA LEU A 173 7.02 -5.80 -13.89
C LEU A 173 5.92 -4.97 -14.57
N ARG A 174 5.77 -5.10 -15.88
CA ARG A 174 4.82 -4.33 -16.70
C ARG A 174 3.36 -4.73 -16.45
N GLU A 175 3.06 -6.04 -16.47
CA GLU A 175 1.69 -6.54 -16.38
C GLU A 175 1.10 -6.46 -14.97
N LEU A 176 1.93 -6.64 -13.93
CA LEU A 176 1.45 -6.77 -12.56
C LEU A 176 1.83 -5.59 -11.65
N TYR A 177 3.10 -5.17 -11.66
CA TYR A 177 3.59 -4.17 -10.68
C TYR A 177 3.55 -2.73 -11.19
N LEU A 178 3.35 -2.52 -12.50
CA LEU A 178 3.24 -1.18 -13.09
C LEU A 178 1.86 -0.88 -13.67
N THR A 179 1.02 -1.87 -13.99
CA THR A 179 -0.30 -1.64 -14.59
C THR A 179 -1.21 -0.80 -13.69
N ASN A 180 -1.19 -1.00 -12.38
CA ASN A 180 -1.95 -0.18 -11.43
C ASN A 180 -1.48 1.29 -11.43
N PHE A 181 -0.16 1.54 -11.53
CA PHE A 181 0.39 2.89 -11.66
C PHE A 181 0.08 3.50 -13.04
N GLU A 182 0.13 2.70 -14.12
CA GLU A 182 -0.28 3.15 -15.45
C GLU A 182 -1.72 3.68 -15.45
N ILE A 183 -2.65 2.90 -14.86
CA ILE A 183 -4.06 3.30 -14.72
C ILE A 183 -4.17 4.58 -13.86
N ALA A 184 -3.50 4.62 -12.72
CA ALA A 184 -3.51 5.78 -11.83
C ALA A 184 -2.99 7.05 -12.52
N VAL A 185 -1.93 6.95 -13.33
CA VAL A 185 -1.37 8.09 -14.08
C VAL A 185 -2.27 8.50 -15.24
N LYS A 186 -2.72 7.55 -16.07
CA LYS A 186 -3.48 7.84 -17.28
C LYS A 186 -4.94 8.21 -17.02
N GLU A 187 -5.55 7.75 -15.95
CA GLU A 187 -6.96 8.00 -15.63
C GLU A 187 -7.15 8.92 -14.41
N GLY A 188 -6.18 8.94 -13.49
CA GLY A 188 -6.20 9.82 -12.32
C GLY A 188 -5.50 11.15 -12.52
N HIS A 189 -4.56 11.23 -13.45
CA HIS A 189 -3.75 12.42 -13.78
C HIS A 189 -3.11 13.07 -12.55
N PRO A 190 -2.36 12.30 -11.70
CA PRO A 190 -1.71 12.87 -10.53
C PRO A 190 -0.67 13.92 -10.92
N LYS A 191 -0.58 15.02 -10.15
CA LYS A 191 0.44 16.05 -10.35
C LYS A 191 1.80 15.70 -9.77
N SER A 192 1.85 14.66 -8.95
CA SER A 192 3.10 14.14 -8.36
C SER A 192 3.03 12.63 -8.18
N ILE A 193 4.21 11.99 -8.08
CA ILE A 193 4.37 10.57 -7.78
C ILE A 193 5.58 10.38 -6.87
N MET A 194 5.51 9.41 -5.94
CA MET A 194 6.63 9.11 -5.05
C MET A 194 7.37 7.86 -5.50
N SER A 195 8.70 7.99 -5.74
CA SER A 195 9.57 6.85 -6.01
C SER A 195 9.78 6.01 -4.76
N SER A 196 9.93 4.69 -4.93
CA SER A 196 10.15 3.76 -3.81
C SER A 196 11.60 3.74 -3.32
N TYR A 197 11.80 3.18 -2.11
CA TYR A 197 13.14 3.04 -1.50
C TYR A 197 14.04 2.03 -2.17
N ASN A 198 13.46 0.91 -2.65
CA ASN A 198 14.18 -0.27 -3.11
C ASN A 198 14.87 -0.04 -4.45
N LYS A 199 15.77 -0.95 -4.77
CA LYS A 199 16.22 -1.10 -6.16
C LYS A 199 15.18 -1.88 -6.95
N VAL A 200 15.15 -1.66 -8.24
CA VAL A 200 14.46 -2.49 -9.22
C VAL A 200 15.49 -2.93 -10.25
N ASN A 201 15.76 -4.23 -10.27
CA ASN A 201 16.73 -4.82 -11.18
C ASN A 201 18.12 -4.17 -11.11
N GLY A 202 18.61 -3.91 -9.89
CA GLY A 202 19.95 -3.40 -9.61
C GLY A 202 20.06 -1.89 -9.45
N THR A 203 19.05 -1.10 -9.86
CA THR A 203 19.09 0.35 -9.81
C THR A 203 18.04 0.87 -8.81
N TYR A 204 18.42 1.81 -7.92
CA TYR A 204 17.45 2.45 -7.02
C TYR A 204 16.31 3.08 -7.81
N ALA A 205 15.07 2.90 -7.38
CA ALA A 205 13.89 3.37 -8.11
C ALA A 205 13.96 4.86 -8.44
N ASN A 206 14.47 5.68 -7.52
CA ASN A 206 14.65 7.12 -7.74
C ASN A 206 15.76 7.48 -8.74
N GLU A 207 16.61 6.54 -9.12
CA GLU A 207 17.74 6.71 -10.05
C GLU A 207 17.56 5.87 -11.33
N ASN A 208 16.38 5.29 -11.50
CA ASN A 208 16.10 4.35 -12.57
C ASN A 208 15.45 5.07 -13.76
N ALA A 209 16.25 5.40 -14.79
CA ALA A 209 15.77 6.07 -15.99
C ALA A 209 14.71 5.24 -16.74
N HIS A 210 14.83 3.89 -16.73
CA HIS A 210 13.81 3.02 -17.33
C HIS A 210 12.44 3.24 -16.69
N LEU A 211 12.38 3.32 -15.35
CA LEU A 211 11.12 3.59 -14.63
C LEU A 211 10.65 5.04 -14.81
N LEU A 212 11.53 6.01 -14.52
CA LEU A 212 11.11 7.41 -14.34
C LEU A 212 11.02 8.21 -15.64
N THR A 213 11.84 7.87 -16.64
CA THR A 213 11.82 8.55 -17.93
C THR A 213 11.12 7.71 -18.98
N GLU A 214 11.65 6.53 -19.32
CA GLU A 214 11.13 5.75 -20.45
C GLU A 214 9.67 5.32 -20.22
N ILE A 215 9.33 4.76 -19.05
CA ILE A 215 7.99 4.27 -18.77
C ILE A 215 7.08 5.40 -18.29
N LEU A 216 7.44 6.06 -17.18
CA LEU A 216 6.53 7.01 -16.53
C LEU A 216 6.27 8.24 -17.41
N ARG A 217 7.33 8.85 -17.99
CA ARG A 217 7.19 10.11 -18.75
C ARG A 217 6.94 9.86 -20.23
N ASP A 218 7.76 9.03 -20.89
CA ASP A 218 7.71 8.90 -22.35
C ASP A 218 6.54 8.01 -22.80
N GLU A 219 6.28 6.86 -22.13
CA GLU A 219 5.18 5.99 -22.50
C GLU A 219 3.83 6.43 -21.91
N TRP A 220 3.80 6.87 -20.63
CA TRP A 220 2.53 7.21 -19.97
C TRP A 220 2.18 8.68 -20.04
N GLY A 221 3.11 9.55 -20.42
CA GLY A 221 2.90 10.97 -20.57
C GLY A 221 2.80 11.74 -19.25
N PHE A 222 3.43 11.25 -18.18
CA PHE A 222 3.45 11.93 -16.89
C PHE A 222 4.27 13.22 -16.97
N ASP A 223 3.64 14.36 -16.72
CA ASP A 223 4.22 15.69 -16.79
C ASP A 223 4.45 16.35 -15.41
N GLY A 224 4.00 15.72 -14.33
CA GLY A 224 4.19 16.17 -12.96
C GLY A 224 5.61 15.96 -12.40
N PHE A 225 5.78 16.17 -11.08
CA PHE A 225 7.06 15.94 -10.44
C PHE A 225 7.15 14.59 -9.72
N VAL A 226 8.35 14.04 -9.67
CA VAL A 226 8.70 12.86 -8.88
C VAL A 226 9.34 13.30 -7.59
N VAL A 227 8.80 12.89 -6.44
CA VAL A 227 9.41 13.05 -5.12
C VAL A 227 10.01 11.73 -4.66
N THR A 228 11.11 11.78 -3.92
CA THR A 228 11.65 10.59 -3.24
C THR A 228 10.73 10.18 -2.09
N ASP A 229 10.65 8.90 -1.78
CA ASP A 229 10.31 8.52 -0.41
C ASP A 229 11.34 9.09 0.57
N TRP A 230 10.97 9.32 1.84
CA TRP A 230 11.78 10.08 2.81
C TRP A 230 13.13 9.44 3.10
N GLY A 231 14.21 10.05 2.60
CA GLY A 231 15.57 9.50 2.65
C GLY A 231 15.88 8.45 1.58
N GLY A 232 14.99 8.28 0.59
CA GLY A 232 15.15 7.35 -0.52
C GLY A 232 16.19 7.75 -1.56
N CYS A 233 16.67 9.01 -1.53
CA CYS A 233 17.71 9.49 -2.42
C CYS A 233 19.08 8.88 -2.06
N ASN A 234 19.71 8.17 -3.02
CA ASN A 234 21.09 7.73 -2.87
C ASN A 234 22.06 8.72 -3.52
N SER A 235 21.83 9.11 -4.78
CA SER A 235 22.54 10.20 -5.48
C SER A 235 21.55 11.17 -6.10
N GLN A 236 21.61 12.43 -5.69
CA GLN A 236 20.74 13.47 -6.26
C GLN A 236 21.02 13.70 -7.74
N THR A 237 22.29 13.66 -8.13
CA THR A 237 22.71 13.78 -9.54
C THR A 237 22.13 12.68 -10.41
N ALA A 238 22.19 11.42 -9.94
CA ALA A 238 21.63 10.29 -10.67
C ALA A 238 20.10 10.39 -10.76
N GLY A 239 19.43 10.81 -9.66
CA GLY A 239 17.99 11.01 -9.61
C GLY A 239 17.51 12.07 -10.61
N ILE A 240 18.12 13.25 -10.64
CA ILE A 240 17.79 14.32 -11.60
C ILE A 240 17.92 13.85 -13.04
N LYS A 241 18.98 13.12 -13.38
CA LYS A 241 19.19 12.54 -14.72
C LYS A 241 18.13 11.50 -15.06
N ALA A 242 17.76 10.68 -14.08
CA ALA A 242 16.77 9.62 -14.28
C ALA A 242 15.32 10.13 -14.40
N GLY A 243 15.02 11.36 -13.97
CA GLY A 243 13.67 11.90 -14.07
C GLY A 243 13.04 12.32 -12.75
N SER A 244 13.75 12.16 -11.61
CA SER A 244 13.33 12.64 -10.29
C SER A 244 13.47 14.16 -10.18
N ASN A 245 12.67 14.78 -9.31
CA ASN A 245 12.64 16.23 -9.13
C ASN A 245 13.00 16.66 -7.71
N LEU A 246 12.31 16.13 -6.70
CA LEU A 246 12.37 16.62 -5.33
C LEU A 246 12.89 15.57 -4.37
N GLU A 247 14.03 15.83 -3.73
CA GLU A 247 14.53 15.02 -2.63
C GLU A 247 13.88 15.44 -1.31
N MET A 248 13.30 14.49 -0.58
CA MET A 248 12.76 14.69 0.76
C MET A 248 13.35 13.66 1.75
N PRO A 249 13.53 14.01 3.04
CA PRO A 249 13.46 15.36 3.60
C PRO A 249 14.64 16.23 3.17
N GLY A 250 14.62 17.51 3.53
CA GLY A 250 15.70 18.43 3.20
C GLY A 250 17.03 18.04 3.85
N THR A 251 18.11 18.08 3.06
CA THR A 251 19.48 17.81 3.52
C THR A 251 20.25 19.08 3.92
N ILE A 252 19.60 20.24 3.83
CA ILE A 252 20.10 21.58 4.16
C ILE A 252 21.49 21.83 3.55
N GLY A 253 21.61 21.60 2.23
CA GLY A 253 22.76 21.93 1.42
C GLY A 253 23.76 20.80 1.18
N ASP A 254 23.55 19.60 1.71
CA ASP A 254 24.42 18.46 1.42
C ASP A 254 24.26 18.01 -0.04
N SER A 255 23.03 17.79 -0.49
CA SER A 255 22.71 17.47 -1.88
C SER A 255 22.96 18.65 -2.84
N ASP A 256 22.79 19.90 -2.37
CA ASP A 256 23.15 21.08 -3.18
C ASP A 256 24.63 21.04 -3.57
N ARG A 257 25.53 20.67 -2.61
CA ARG A 257 26.98 20.53 -2.89
C ARG A 257 27.26 19.41 -3.89
N GLU A 258 26.55 18.29 -3.80
CA GLU A 258 26.67 17.19 -4.76
C GLU A 258 26.33 17.69 -6.18
N LEU A 259 25.17 18.36 -6.35
CA LEU A 259 24.73 18.88 -7.64
C LEU A 259 25.68 19.93 -8.19
N MET A 260 26.15 20.89 -7.36
CA MET A 260 27.12 21.90 -7.77
C MET A 260 28.47 21.28 -8.17
N ALA A 261 28.92 20.26 -7.49
CA ALA A 261 30.15 19.53 -7.84
C ALA A 261 29.98 18.75 -9.15
N SER A 262 28.82 18.13 -9.35
CA SER A 262 28.47 17.38 -10.55
C SER A 262 28.34 18.28 -11.78
N LEU A 263 27.75 19.46 -11.62
CA LEU A 263 27.68 20.48 -12.68
C LEU A 263 29.08 20.96 -13.09
N LYS A 264 29.94 21.31 -12.13
CA LYS A 264 31.34 21.69 -12.37
C LYS A 264 32.15 20.59 -13.07
N ALA A 265 31.83 19.33 -12.79
CA ALA A 265 32.48 18.16 -13.41
C ALA A 265 31.85 17.76 -14.75
N GLY A 266 30.84 18.48 -15.24
CA GLY A 266 30.13 18.16 -16.49
C GLY A 266 29.31 16.87 -16.45
N LYS A 267 28.97 16.37 -15.26
CA LYS A 267 28.15 15.15 -15.09
C LYS A 267 26.65 15.44 -15.27
N ILE A 268 26.23 16.65 -15.03
CA ILE A 268 24.88 17.17 -15.22
C ILE A 268 24.98 18.56 -15.83
N THR A 269 23.96 18.99 -16.57
CA THR A 269 23.85 20.31 -17.19
C THR A 269 22.91 21.22 -16.42
N GLU A 270 22.98 22.53 -16.66
CA GLU A 270 22.01 23.49 -16.11
C GLU A 270 20.63 23.28 -16.74
N ASP A 271 20.54 22.91 -18.01
CA ASP A 271 19.26 22.59 -18.69
C ASP A 271 18.53 21.41 -18.04
N GLU A 272 19.28 20.36 -17.58
CA GLU A 272 18.70 19.23 -16.85
C GLU A 272 18.16 19.67 -15.49
N ILE A 273 18.83 20.58 -14.80
CA ILE A 273 18.38 21.19 -13.55
C ILE A 273 17.13 22.03 -13.81
N ASP A 274 17.16 22.90 -14.81
CA ASP A 274 16.04 23.79 -15.17
C ASP A 274 14.80 23.02 -15.54
N LEU A 275 14.93 21.91 -16.29
CA LEU A 275 13.81 21.04 -16.63
C LEU A 275 13.13 20.48 -15.36
N ARG A 276 13.89 20.02 -14.37
CA ARG A 276 13.31 19.46 -13.14
C ARG A 276 12.69 20.55 -12.27
N VAL A 277 13.28 21.73 -12.23
CA VAL A 277 12.71 22.89 -11.53
C VAL A 277 11.42 23.35 -12.19
N ASP A 278 11.36 23.44 -13.53
CA ASP A 278 10.17 23.82 -14.30
C ASP A 278 8.98 22.90 -14.00
N GLN A 279 9.20 21.57 -14.02
CA GLN A 279 8.20 20.56 -13.66
C GLN A 279 7.70 20.70 -12.21
N LEU A 280 8.58 21.02 -11.28
CA LEU A 280 8.23 21.26 -9.88
C LEU A 280 7.44 22.55 -9.70
N LEU A 281 7.85 23.63 -10.39
CA LEU A 281 7.17 24.92 -10.39
C LEU A 281 5.74 24.81 -10.89
N ASP A 282 5.49 23.99 -11.91
CA ASP A 282 4.15 23.76 -12.44
C ASP A 282 3.17 23.34 -11.32
N VAL A 283 3.59 22.43 -10.44
CA VAL A 283 2.77 21.94 -9.35
C VAL A 283 2.74 22.90 -8.16
N ILE A 284 3.87 23.53 -7.81
CA ILE A 284 3.92 24.56 -6.76
C ILE A 284 2.88 25.67 -7.04
N LEU A 285 2.87 26.16 -8.27
CA LEU A 285 1.97 27.25 -8.68
C LEU A 285 0.53 26.76 -8.79
N ALA A 286 0.29 25.60 -9.39
CA ALA A 286 -1.05 25.03 -9.55
C ALA A 286 -1.76 24.72 -8.23
N THR A 287 -1.02 24.46 -7.13
CA THR A 287 -1.59 24.11 -5.83
C THR A 287 -1.60 25.28 -4.83
N HIS A 288 -1.03 26.41 -5.20
CA HIS A 288 -0.86 27.54 -4.29
C HIS A 288 -2.20 28.13 -3.81
N ASP A 289 -3.12 28.40 -4.73
CA ASP A 289 -4.37 29.07 -4.43
C ASP A 289 -5.28 28.27 -3.49
N ALA A 290 -5.25 26.94 -3.59
CA ALA A 290 -6.02 26.04 -2.73
C ALA A 290 -5.61 26.13 -1.25
N THR A 291 -4.35 26.51 -0.98
CA THR A 291 -3.75 26.56 0.36
C THR A 291 -3.46 27.98 0.85
N ALA A 292 -3.70 29.00 0.01
CA ALA A 292 -3.52 30.40 0.37
C ALA A 292 -4.57 30.88 1.40
N GLY A 293 -4.26 31.96 2.13
CA GLY A 293 -5.20 32.61 3.07
C GLY A 293 -5.27 32.01 4.47
N GLY A 294 -4.43 31.01 4.77
CA GLY A 294 -4.33 30.41 6.10
C GLY A 294 -5.21 29.17 6.32
N PRO A 295 -5.13 28.50 7.48
CA PRO A 295 -5.91 27.32 7.79
C PRO A 295 -7.41 27.63 7.89
N ARG A 296 -8.24 26.69 7.44
CA ARG A 296 -9.72 26.78 7.45
C ARG A 296 -10.29 25.59 8.20
N ASN A 297 -11.51 25.74 8.69
CA ASN A 297 -12.26 24.63 9.30
C ASN A 297 -13.00 23.84 8.21
N PHE A 298 -13.22 22.56 8.46
CA PHE A 298 -14.07 21.67 7.65
C PHE A 298 -15.21 21.10 8.52
N ASP A 299 -16.24 20.56 7.90
CA ASP A 299 -17.39 19.98 8.59
C ASP A 299 -17.06 18.56 9.07
N GLN A 300 -16.62 18.44 10.33
CA GLN A 300 -16.22 17.16 10.93
C GLN A 300 -17.37 16.14 11.00
N GLU A 301 -18.61 16.58 11.20
CA GLU A 301 -19.76 15.67 11.28
C GLU A 301 -20.14 15.13 9.89
N ALA A 302 -20.12 15.98 8.86
CA ALA A 302 -20.33 15.53 7.49
C ALA A 302 -19.22 14.55 7.03
N HIS A 303 -17.97 14.85 7.35
CA HIS A 303 -16.83 13.97 7.01
C HIS A 303 -16.88 12.64 7.78
N HIS A 304 -17.27 12.67 9.04
CA HIS A 304 -17.50 11.45 9.82
C HIS A 304 -18.62 10.58 9.21
N ALA A 305 -19.69 11.20 8.73
CA ALA A 305 -20.78 10.50 8.05
C ALA A 305 -20.30 9.82 6.76
N VAL A 306 -19.45 10.49 5.96
CA VAL A 306 -18.80 9.90 4.77
C VAL A 306 -17.91 8.73 5.17
N ALA A 307 -17.09 8.86 6.23
CA ALA A 307 -16.27 7.77 6.73
C ALA A 307 -17.09 6.56 7.17
N ARG A 308 -18.27 6.79 7.80
CA ARG A 308 -19.21 5.72 8.18
C ARG A 308 -19.82 5.02 6.97
N GLN A 309 -20.24 5.79 5.95
CA GLN A 309 -20.73 5.26 4.69
C GLN A 309 -19.68 4.40 4.01
N ALA A 310 -18.44 4.89 3.94
CA ALA A 310 -17.33 4.16 3.36
C ALA A 310 -17.09 2.84 4.10
N ALA A 311 -16.97 2.87 5.43
CA ALA A 311 -16.76 1.67 6.24
C ALA A 311 -17.89 0.63 6.07
N ALA A 312 -19.14 1.06 5.94
CA ALA A 312 -20.26 0.17 5.72
C ALA A 312 -20.21 -0.53 4.35
N GLN A 313 -19.76 0.17 3.30
CA GLN A 313 -19.65 -0.39 1.96
C GLN A 313 -18.39 -1.26 1.75
N THR A 314 -17.42 -1.18 2.64
CA THR A 314 -16.15 -1.91 2.55
C THR A 314 -16.12 -3.19 3.39
N ALA A 315 -17.03 -3.34 4.35
CA ALA A 315 -17.11 -4.55 5.16
C ALA A 315 -17.60 -5.74 4.34
N VAL A 316 -16.97 -6.90 4.53
CA VAL A 316 -17.26 -8.11 3.79
C VAL A 316 -17.91 -9.16 4.67
N LEU A 317 -19.09 -9.62 4.29
CA LEU A 317 -19.75 -10.76 4.93
C LEU A 317 -19.15 -12.05 4.37
N LEU A 318 -18.37 -12.75 5.18
CA LEU A 318 -17.63 -13.96 4.77
C LEU A 318 -18.40 -15.26 5.05
N LYS A 319 -19.27 -15.27 6.05
CA LYS A 319 -20.07 -16.43 6.43
C LYS A 319 -21.37 -15.96 7.10
N ASN A 320 -22.49 -16.66 6.84
CA ASN A 320 -23.79 -16.39 7.49
C ASN A 320 -24.66 -17.66 7.47
N GLU A 321 -24.39 -18.59 8.38
CA GLU A 321 -25.12 -19.85 8.48
C GLU A 321 -26.55 -19.63 8.96
N GLY A 322 -27.50 -20.26 8.27
CA GLY A 322 -28.92 -20.22 8.62
C GLY A 322 -29.52 -18.80 8.61
N GLY A 323 -28.85 -17.83 8.00
CA GLY A 323 -29.34 -16.46 8.00
C GLY A 323 -29.33 -15.83 9.40
N LEU A 324 -28.31 -16.13 10.24
CA LEU A 324 -28.19 -15.59 11.59
C LEU A 324 -28.15 -14.05 11.60
N LEU A 325 -27.46 -13.47 10.61
CA LEU A 325 -27.45 -12.04 10.37
C LEU A 325 -28.45 -11.67 9.25
N PRO A 326 -29.10 -10.49 9.35
CA PRO A 326 -28.99 -9.47 10.38
C PRO A 326 -29.72 -9.83 11.67
N LEU A 327 -29.23 -9.29 12.80
CA LEU A 327 -29.83 -9.44 14.12
C LEU A 327 -31.08 -8.55 14.25
N THR A 328 -32.08 -9.06 14.99
CA THR A 328 -33.28 -8.28 15.31
C THR A 328 -33.05 -7.44 16.59
N PRO A 329 -33.76 -6.33 16.80
CA PRO A 329 -33.60 -5.46 17.97
C PRO A 329 -33.72 -6.15 19.31
N SER A 330 -34.53 -7.21 19.40
CA SER A 330 -34.76 -7.97 20.66
C SER A 330 -33.69 -9.05 20.92
N THR A 331 -32.72 -9.21 20.02
CA THR A 331 -31.68 -10.23 20.20
C THR A 331 -30.77 -9.87 21.37
N ARG A 332 -30.65 -10.75 22.34
CA ARG A 332 -29.74 -10.59 23.48
C ARG A 332 -28.32 -10.95 23.08
N VAL A 333 -27.44 -9.95 23.07
CA VAL A 333 -26.06 -10.12 22.61
C VAL A 333 -25.02 -9.97 23.71
N ALA A 334 -24.10 -10.93 23.80
CA ALA A 334 -22.87 -10.80 24.56
C ALA A 334 -21.79 -10.20 23.67
N VAL A 335 -21.17 -9.09 24.08
CA VAL A 335 -20.07 -8.47 23.37
C VAL A 335 -18.75 -8.92 23.99
N ILE A 336 -17.91 -9.60 23.22
CA ILE A 336 -16.66 -10.18 23.73
C ILE A 336 -15.49 -9.73 22.86
N GLY A 337 -14.40 -9.34 23.52
CA GLY A 337 -13.15 -8.97 22.87
C GLY A 337 -12.60 -7.63 23.34
N ASP A 338 -11.28 -7.53 23.47
CA ASP A 338 -10.56 -6.28 23.75
C ASP A 338 -10.86 -5.20 22.69
N MET A 339 -10.94 -5.61 21.42
CA MET A 339 -11.21 -4.71 20.30
C MET A 339 -12.66 -4.18 20.24
N ALA A 340 -13.56 -4.67 21.09
CA ALA A 340 -14.88 -4.09 21.26
C ALA A 340 -14.87 -2.79 22.09
N LEU A 341 -13.85 -2.60 22.94
CA LEU A 341 -13.63 -1.37 23.70
C LEU A 341 -12.68 -0.41 23.00
N GLU A 342 -11.55 -0.94 22.52
CA GLU A 342 -10.51 -0.17 21.85
C GLU A 342 -10.33 -0.75 20.44
N PRO A 343 -11.05 -0.22 19.44
CA PRO A 343 -11.09 -0.82 18.11
C PRO A 343 -9.74 -0.73 17.41
N ARG A 344 -9.44 -1.76 16.59
CA ARG A 344 -8.35 -1.73 15.62
C ARG A 344 -8.91 -1.10 14.33
N TYR A 345 -8.65 0.17 14.07
CA TYR A 345 -9.33 0.95 13.04
C TYR A 345 -8.42 1.49 11.94
N GLN A 346 -7.10 1.50 12.14
CA GLN A 346 -6.10 1.95 11.17
C GLN A 346 -4.79 1.17 11.32
N GLY A 347 -3.87 1.32 10.33
CA GLY A 347 -2.53 0.77 10.37
C GLY A 347 -1.58 1.52 11.31
N ALA A 348 -0.30 1.14 11.31
CA ALA A 348 0.75 1.77 12.08
C ALA A 348 1.91 2.21 11.16
N GLY A 349 2.54 3.35 11.48
CA GLY A 349 3.62 3.94 10.68
C GLY A 349 3.28 5.35 10.20
N SER A 350 3.85 5.73 9.06
CA SER A 350 3.72 7.09 8.50
C SER A 350 2.27 7.49 8.16
N SER A 351 1.39 6.52 7.94
CA SER A 351 -0.03 6.76 7.62
C SER A 351 -0.94 6.98 8.84
N LEU A 352 -0.39 7.00 10.07
CA LEU A 352 -1.18 7.11 11.30
C LEU A 352 -1.89 8.46 11.40
N VAL A 353 -3.22 8.46 11.40
CA VAL A 353 -4.08 9.65 11.53
C VAL A 353 -4.45 9.89 12.98
N ASN A 354 -4.46 11.16 13.43
CA ASN A 354 -5.05 11.57 14.68
C ASN A 354 -6.54 11.85 14.43
N PRO A 355 -7.48 10.95 14.82
CA PRO A 355 -8.87 11.07 14.42
C PRO A 355 -9.58 12.22 15.12
N THR A 356 -10.48 12.94 14.41
CA THR A 356 -11.34 13.98 15.00
C THR A 356 -12.29 13.40 16.04
N ARG A 357 -12.72 12.16 15.85
CA ARG A 357 -13.57 11.36 16.73
C ARG A 357 -13.30 9.89 16.48
N LEU A 358 -13.51 9.03 17.45
CA LEU A 358 -13.41 7.58 17.29
C LEU A 358 -14.66 6.90 17.87
N ASP A 359 -15.44 6.25 17.01
CA ASP A 359 -16.56 5.42 17.41
C ASP A 359 -16.04 4.13 18.06
N LYS A 360 -16.66 3.74 19.18
CA LYS A 360 -16.32 2.51 19.90
C LYS A 360 -17.41 1.44 19.68
N PRO A 361 -17.05 0.20 19.36
CA PRO A 361 -18.01 -0.85 19.03
C PRO A 361 -19.07 -1.08 20.11
N LEU A 362 -18.66 -1.18 21.37
CA LEU A 362 -19.61 -1.41 22.48
C LEU A 362 -20.65 -0.29 22.61
N ASP A 363 -20.25 0.97 22.41
CA ASP A 363 -21.15 2.11 22.52
C ASP A 363 -22.13 2.14 21.32
N CYS A 364 -21.61 1.95 20.10
CA CYS A 364 -22.45 1.88 18.89
C CYS A 364 -23.46 0.72 18.93
N LEU A 365 -23.08 -0.44 19.51
CA LEU A 365 -24.00 -1.57 19.66
C LEU A 365 -25.11 -1.27 20.67
N LYS A 366 -24.82 -0.60 21.78
CA LYS A 366 -25.85 -0.16 22.74
C LYS A 366 -26.85 0.83 22.13
N GLU A 367 -26.36 1.70 21.23
CA GLU A 367 -27.20 2.67 20.52
C GLU A 367 -27.97 2.05 19.34
N SER A 368 -27.60 0.86 18.88
CA SER A 368 -28.20 0.20 17.71
C SER A 368 -29.58 -0.42 17.94
N GLY A 369 -30.04 -0.47 19.19
CA GLY A 369 -31.28 -1.11 19.60
C GLY A 369 -31.19 -2.60 19.93
N LEU A 370 -29.98 -3.19 19.88
CA LEU A 370 -29.73 -4.56 20.36
C LEU A 370 -29.77 -4.61 21.91
N ASP A 371 -30.20 -5.74 22.45
CA ASP A 371 -30.14 -5.99 23.90
C ASP A 371 -28.74 -6.48 24.29
N VAL A 372 -27.83 -5.56 24.62
CA VAL A 372 -26.46 -5.86 25.03
C VAL A 372 -26.42 -6.30 26.47
N VAL A 373 -26.38 -7.61 26.72
CA VAL A 373 -26.39 -8.21 28.07
C VAL A 373 -25.09 -7.94 28.87
N GLY A 374 -24.01 -7.60 28.22
CA GLY A 374 -22.75 -7.22 28.85
C GLY A 374 -21.56 -7.27 27.90
N HIS A 375 -20.39 -6.91 28.47
CA HIS A 375 -19.10 -6.99 27.78
C HIS A 375 -18.10 -7.79 28.62
N ALA A 376 -17.25 -8.59 27.95
CA ALA A 376 -16.09 -9.26 28.53
C ALA A 376 -14.87 -9.07 27.61
N GLN A 377 -13.73 -8.63 28.18
CA GLN A 377 -12.51 -8.40 27.42
C GLN A 377 -11.99 -9.70 26.72
N GLY A 378 -12.08 -10.83 27.41
CA GLY A 378 -11.81 -12.15 26.85
C GLY A 378 -10.33 -12.52 26.62
N TYR A 379 -9.53 -11.56 26.16
CA TYR A 379 -8.10 -11.74 25.87
C TYR A 379 -7.30 -10.45 26.09
N LEU A 380 -5.99 -10.62 26.22
CA LEU A 380 -5.02 -9.50 26.20
C LEU A 380 -4.51 -9.27 24.78
N ARG A 381 -4.48 -8.03 24.32
CA ARG A 381 -4.00 -7.64 22.99
C ARG A 381 -2.52 -8.00 22.75
N SER A 382 -1.74 -8.09 23.82
CA SER A 382 -0.34 -8.54 23.80
C SER A 382 -0.14 -10.01 23.40
N GLY A 383 -1.22 -10.80 23.24
CA GLY A 383 -1.12 -12.22 22.95
C GLY A 383 -0.94 -13.12 24.18
N LYS A 384 -0.64 -12.53 25.36
CA LYS A 384 -0.46 -13.29 26.59
C LYS A 384 -1.77 -13.95 27.04
N GLU A 385 -1.64 -15.16 27.61
CA GLU A 385 -2.78 -15.87 28.17
C GLU A 385 -3.27 -15.26 29.48
N ASP A 386 -4.60 -15.19 29.60
CA ASP A 386 -5.30 -14.88 30.83
C ASP A 386 -6.55 -15.77 30.95
N ALA A 387 -6.45 -16.75 31.85
CA ALA A 387 -7.54 -17.70 32.08
C ALA A 387 -8.77 -17.05 32.72
N GLY A 388 -8.59 -16.01 33.55
CA GLY A 388 -9.66 -15.28 34.19
C GLY A 388 -10.52 -14.51 33.18
N LEU A 389 -9.87 -13.77 32.27
CA LEU A 389 -10.55 -13.06 31.17
C LEU A 389 -11.32 -14.04 30.27
N ARG A 390 -10.70 -15.19 29.91
CA ARG A 390 -11.37 -16.19 29.09
C ARG A 390 -12.58 -16.81 29.81
N GLN A 391 -12.48 -17.12 31.12
CA GLN A 391 -13.58 -17.67 31.88
C GLN A 391 -14.74 -16.70 32.02
N ALA A 392 -14.48 -15.43 32.27
CA ALA A 392 -15.50 -14.37 32.32
C ALA A 392 -16.25 -14.25 30.97
N ALA A 393 -15.54 -14.33 29.86
CA ALA A 393 -16.12 -14.31 28.53
C ALA A 393 -17.03 -15.52 28.28
N VAL A 394 -16.63 -16.73 28.67
CA VAL A 394 -17.43 -17.95 28.55
C VAL A 394 -18.72 -17.87 29.39
N GLN A 395 -18.62 -17.35 30.63
CA GLN A 395 -19.80 -17.15 31.48
C GLN A 395 -20.80 -16.15 30.88
N LEU A 396 -20.31 -15.08 30.28
CA LEU A 396 -21.16 -14.09 29.61
C LEU A 396 -21.79 -14.67 28.33
N ALA A 397 -21.02 -15.43 27.53
CA ALA A 397 -21.50 -16.09 26.32
C ALA A 397 -22.70 -17.02 26.57
N ALA A 398 -22.71 -17.75 27.70
CA ALA A 398 -23.78 -18.66 28.09
C ALA A 398 -25.10 -17.93 28.46
N GLN A 399 -25.08 -16.61 28.67
CA GLN A 399 -26.26 -15.83 29.09
C GLN A 399 -26.95 -15.11 27.91
N ALA A 400 -26.38 -15.17 26.71
CA ALA A 400 -26.84 -14.45 25.55
C ALA A 400 -27.42 -15.39 24.48
N ASP A 401 -28.26 -14.84 23.59
CA ASP A 401 -28.79 -15.56 22.44
C ASP A 401 -27.73 -15.69 21.34
N VAL A 402 -26.89 -14.63 21.18
CA VAL A 402 -25.83 -14.51 20.19
C VAL A 402 -24.59 -13.89 20.83
N VAL A 403 -23.43 -14.35 20.44
CA VAL A 403 -22.15 -13.74 20.84
C VAL A 403 -21.56 -12.94 19.69
N LEU A 404 -21.28 -11.65 19.92
CA LEU A 404 -20.47 -10.82 19.03
C LEU A 404 -19.02 -10.86 19.52
N LEU A 405 -18.17 -11.60 18.82
CA LEU A 405 -16.78 -11.85 19.20
C LEU A 405 -15.84 -11.02 18.30
N TYR A 406 -15.24 -9.97 18.88
CA TYR A 406 -14.31 -9.08 18.21
C TYR A 406 -12.89 -9.62 18.28
N LEU A 407 -12.36 -10.02 17.12
CA LEU A 407 -11.02 -10.58 16.95
C LEU A 407 -10.27 -9.80 15.87
N GLY A 408 -8.94 -9.89 15.88
CA GLY A 408 -8.17 -9.25 14.83
C GLY A 408 -6.66 -9.27 15.06
N LEU A 409 -5.95 -8.67 14.11
CA LEU A 409 -4.51 -8.48 14.19
C LEU A 409 -4.20 -7.26 15.07
N PRO A 410 -3.40 -7.40 16.13
CA PRO A 410 -2.84 -6.26 16.85
C PRO A 410 -1.93 -5.40 15.96
N GLU A 411 -1.70 -4.15 16.35
CA GLU A 411 -0.88 -3.17 15.62
C GLU A 411 0.53 -3.68 15.30
N ILE A 412 1.10 -4.51 16.17
CA ILE A 412 2.44 -5.06 16.01
C ILE A 412 2.56 -6.10 14.88
N PHE A 413 1.43 -6.61 14.36
CA PHE A 413 1.42 -7.55 13.25
C PHE A 413 1.28 -6.87 11.88
N GLU A 414 0.81 -5.63 11.85
CA GLU A 414 0.60 -4.87 10.60
C GLU A 414 1.11 -3.45 10.78
N SER A 415 2.33 -3.21 10.36
CA SER A 415 3.00 -1.92 10.50
C SER A 415 3.99 -1.67 9.38
N GLU A 416 4.15 -0.42 9.04
CA GLU A 416 5.30 0.03 8.26
C GLU A 416 6.61 -0.38 8.96
N GLY A 417 7.59 -0.84 8.16
CA GLY A 417 8.92 -1.27 8.61
C GLY A 417 9.03 -2.74 9.01
N MET A 418 7.95 -3.51 8.94
CA MET A 418 7.95 -4.90 9.40
C MET A 418 6.96 -5.76 8.61
N ASP A 419 7.42 -6.85 8.01
CA ASP A 419 6.56 -7.89 7.44
C ASP A 419 6.08 -8.86 8.52
N ARG A 420 4.89 -9.43 8.32
CA ARG A 420 4.36 -10.49 9.18
C ARG A 420 5.18 -11.76 9.00
N THR A 421 5.25 -12.58 10.06
CA THR A 421 5.94 -13.89 10.04
C THR A 421 5.00 -15.07 9.81
N HIS A 422 3.70 -14.86 9.93
CA HIS A 422 2.64 -15.86 9.71
C HIS A 422 1.28 -15.20 9.53
N MET A 423 0.32 -15.92 8.95
CA MET A 423 -1.06 -15.47 8.75
C MET A 423 -1.99 -15.71 9.95
N ARG A 424 -1.52 -16.24 11.05
CA ARG A 424 -2.36 -16.65 12.18
C ARG A 424 -2.77 -15.48 13.05
N LEU A 425 -3.98 -15.52 13.61
CA LEU A 425 -4.36 -14.69 14.76
C LEU A 425 -3.55 -15.09 16.01
N PRO A 426 -3.41 -14.20 17.00
CA PRO A 426 -2.82 -14.54 18.30
C PRO A 426 -3.48 -15.77 18.93
N ALA A 427 -2.67 -16.66 19.52
CA ALA A 427 -3.12 -17.94 20.03
C ALA A 427 -4.18 -17.84 21.13
N ASN A 428 -4.12 -16.78 21.96
CA ASN A 428 -5.11 -16.50 23.00
C ASN A 428 -6.51 -16.17 22.42
N GLN A 429 -6.57 -15.48 21.27
CA GLN A 429 -7.83 -15.20 20.58
C GLN A 429 -8.46 -16.49 20.04
N LYS A 430 -7.64 -17.37 19.44
CA LYS A 430 -8.11 -18.67 18.95
C LYS A 430 -8.69 -19.51 20.09
N ARG A 431 -7.97 -19.62 21.23
CA ARG A 431 -8.45 -20.38 22.40
C ARG A 431 -9.73 -19.79 23.02
N LEU A 432 -9.85 -18.45 23.00
CA LEU A 432 -11.08 -17.79 23.42
C LEU A 432 -12.24 -18.18 22.52
N LEU A 433 -12.08 -18.10 21.21
CA LEU A 433 -13.14 -18.47 20.27
C LEU A 433 -13.59 -19.91 20.46
N GLU A 434 -12.66 -20.86 20.62
CA GLU A 434 -12.97 -22.27 20.86
C GLU A 434 -13.79 -22.46 22.15
N ALA A 435 -13.41 -21.78 23.23
CA ALA A 435 -14.10 -21.85 24.51
C ALA A 435 -15.50 -21.19 24.47
N VAL A 436 -15.62 -20.03 23.83
CA VAL A 436 -16.88 -19.30 23.66
C VAL A 436 -17.85 -20.10 22.76
N ALA A 437 -17.37 -20.65 21.64
CA ALA A 437 -18.19 -21.47 20.75
C ALA A 437 -18.71 -22.77 21.40
N ALA A 438 -17.96 -23.33 22.36
CA ALA A 438 -18.43 -24.47 23.15
C ALA A 438 -19.55 -24.11 24.13
N ALA A 439 -19.60 -22.88 24.60
CA ALA A 439 -20.63 -22.37 25.51
C ALA A 439 -21.87 -21.83 24.78
N ASN A 440 -21.68 -21.26 23.60
CA ASN A 440 -22.74 -20.73 22.74
C ASN A 440 -22.34 -20.91 21.26
N PRO A 441 -23.08 -21.75 20.49
CA PRO A 441 -22.75 -22.02 19.10
C PRO A 441 -23.08 -20.87 18.13
N LYS A 442 -23.87 -19.88 18.56
CA LYS A 442 -24.24 -18.71 17.74
C LYS A 442 -23.21 -17.60 17.91
N VAL A 443 -21.98 -17.87 17.46
CA VAL A 443 -20.89 -16.89 17.48
C VAL A 443 -20.81 -16.16 16.15
N VAL A 444 -20.93 -14.86 16.19
CA VAL A 444 -20.62 -13.93 15.10
C VAL A 444 -19.23 -13.36 15.35
N VAL A 445 -18.27 -13.70 14.49
CA VAL A 445 -16.94 -13.11 14.56
C VAL A 445 -16.92 -11.81 13.77
N VAL A 446 -16.56 -10.71 14.46
CA VAL A 446 -16.24 -9.43 13.83
C VAL A 446 -14.72 -9.33 13.76
N LEU A 447 -14.21 -9.46 12.53
CA LEU A 447 -12.77 -9.55 12.27
C LEU A 447 -12.20 -8.19 11.87
N SER A 448 -11.07 -7.81 12.46
CA SER A 448 -10.32 -6.58 12.12
C SER A 448 -8.87 -6.92 11.74
N GLY A 449 -8.39 -6.31 10.65
CA GLY A 449 -7.03 -6.49 10.13
C GLY A 449 -6.96 -5.97 8.69
N GLY A 450 -5.78 -5.60 8.20
CA GLY A 450 -5.60 -5.04 6.86
C GLY A 450 -5.18 -6.07 5.80
N SER A 451 -5.03 -7.33 6.20
CA SER A 451 -4.56 -8.43 5.34
C SER A 451 -5.18 -9.77 5.75
N PRO A 452 -5.10 -10.81 4.91
CA PRO A 452 -5.68 -12.12 5.18
C PRO A 452 -5.13 -12.79 6.43
N VAL A 453 -5.99 -13.58 7.08
CA VAL A 453 -5.62 -14.44 8.21
C VAL A 453 -6.09 -15.87 7.96
N GLU A 454 -5.36 -16.82 8.53
CA GLU A 454 -5.79 -18.22 8.56
C GLU A 454 -7.03 -18.39 9.44
N LEU A 455 -8.01 -19.14 8.96
CA LEU A 455 -9.29 -19.38 9.63
C LEU A 455 -9.50 -20.89 9.96
N PRO A 456 -8.60 -21.53 10.72
CA PRO A 456 -8.76 -22.95 11.08
C PRO A 456 -9.98 -23.20 11.98
N TRP A 457 -10.54 -22.13 12.53
CA TRP A 457 -11.72 -22.09 13.38
C TRP A 457 -13.03 -21.74 12.63
N TYR A 458 -13.00 -21.71 11.28
CA TYR A 458 -14.12 -21.33 10.42
C TYR A 458 -15.44 -22.01 10.81
N ASP A 459 -15.41 -23.33 11.12
CA ASP A 459 -16.58 -24.12 11.48
C ASP A 459 -17.11 -23.82 12.89
N LYS A 460 -16.39 -23.05 13.71
CA LYS A 460 -16.82 -22.64 15.05
C LYS A 460 -17.60 -21.32 15.08
N ALA A 461 -17.59 -20.56 14.01
CA ALA A 461 -18.34 -19.33 13.87
C ALA A 461 -19.59 -19.55 13.02
N ALA A 462 -20.76 -19.12 13.48
CA ALA A 462 -21.99 -19.16 12.72
C ALA A 462 -22.06 -18.06 11.66
N ALA A 463 -21.44 -16.90 11.94
CA ALA A 463 -21.25 -15.84 10.97
C ALA A 463 -19.87 -15.18 11.13
N ILE A 464 -19.34 -14.63 10.05
CA ILE A 464 -18.07 -13.90 10.02
C ILE A 464 -18.26 -12.63 9.18
N VAL A 465 -18.03 -11.47 9.79
CA VAL A 465 -18.00 -10.18 9.11
C VAL A 465 -16.60 -9.60 9.25
N HIS A 466 -15.97 -9.27 8.14
CA HIS A 466 -14.64 -8.65 8.14
C HIS A 466 -14.75 -7.16 7.87
N GLY A 467 -14.45 -6.35 8.90
CA GLY A 467 -14.50 -4.89 8.82
C GLY A 467 -13.20 -4.27 8.30
N TYR A 468 -12.16 -5.07 8.02
CA TYR A 468 -10.81 -4.60 7.73
C TYR A 468 -10.34 -3.59 8.78
N LEU A 469 -9.73 -2.45 8.34
CA LEU A 469 -9.40 -1.31 9.18
C LEU A 469 -10.34 -0.17 8.78
N GLY A 470 -11.48 -0.10 9.46
CA GLY A 470 -12.66 0.68 9.04
C GLY A 470 -12.60 2.18 9.33
N GLY A 471 -11.46 2.72 9.77
CA GLY A 471 -11.33 4.13 10.12
C GLY A 471 -12.13 4.53 11.36
N GLN A 472 -12.21 5.84 11.61
CA GLN A 472 -12.81 6.40 12.85
C GLN A 472 -14.30 6.07 13.04
N ALA A 473 -15.04 5.78 11.98
CA ALA A 473 -16.47 5.49 12.00
C ALA A 473 -16.80 4.00 11.75
N GLY A 474 -15.78 3.13 11.70
CA GLY A 474 -15.93 1.72 11.40
C GLY A 474 -16.80 0.96 12.39
N ALA A 475 -16.80 1.36 13.66
CA ALA A 475 -17.64 0.73 14.70
C ALA A 475 -19.14 0.99 14.47
N GLY A 476 -19.51 2.23 14.14
CA GLY A 476 -20.88 2.58 13.81
C GLY A 476 -21.37 1.89 12.52
N ALA A 477 -20.52 1.83 11.49
CA ALA A 477 -20.79 1.09 10.26
C ALA A 477 -21.03 -0.41 10.49
N MET A 478 -20.23 -1.03 11.36
CA MET A 478 -20.38 -2.44 11.72
C MET A 478 -21.70 -2.70 12.46
N ALA A 479 -22.10 -1.81 13.36
CA ALA A 479 -23.41 -1.91 14.03
C ALA A 479 -24.58 -1.83 13.00
N ASP A 480 -24.48 -0.94 12.00
CA ASP A 480 -25.46 -0.84 10.92
C ASP A 480 -25.57 -2.13 10.10
N ILE A 481 -24.44 -2.80 9.84
CA ILE A 481 -24.41 -4.10 9.13
C ILE A 481 -25.03 -5.20 10.00
N LEU A 482 -24.57 -5.34 11.24
CA LEU A 482 -25.02 -6.43 12.14
C LEU A 482 -26.53 -6.38 12.38
N THR A 483 -27.14 -5.19 12.36
CA THR A 483 -28.58 -4.96 12.54
C THR A 483 -29.38 -4.95 11.22
N GLY A 484 -28.70 -5.04 10.08
CA GLY A 484 -29.35 -5.00 8.76
C GLY A 484 -29.87 -3.63 8.33
N LYS A 485 -29.48 -2.56 9.02
CA LYS A 485 -29.72 -1.19 8.56
C LYS A 485 -28.99 -0.92 7.25
N VAL A 486 -27.82 -1.55 7.08
CA VAL A 486 -27.07 -1.61 5.83
C VAL A 486 -26.88 -3.06 5.42
N ASN A 487 -27.22 -3.40 4.17
CA ASN A 487 -26.94 -4.70 3.58
C ASN A 487 -25.46 -4.73 3.13
N PRO A 488 -24.62 -5.68 3.62
CA PRO A 488 -23.22 -5.77 3.21
C PRO A 488 -23.10 -5.98 1.70
N SER A 489 -22.21 -5.24 1.07
CA SER A 489 -21.95 -5.30 -0.37
C SER A 489 -20.46 -5.41 -0.72
N GLY A 490 -19.60 -5.43 0.29
CA GLY A 490 -18.16 -5.54 0.10
C GLY A 490 -17.76 -6.89 -0.49
N LYS A 491 -16.76 -6.87 -1.37
CA LYS A 491 -16.16 -8.06 -2.00
C LYS A 491 -14.65 -8.03 -1.76
N LEU A 492 -14.06 -9.16 -1.40
CA LEU A 492 -12.62 -9.24 -1.13
C LEU A 492 -11.79 -8.76 -2.33
N ALA A 493 -10.88 -7.84 -2.09
CA ALA A 493 -9.90 -7.36 -3.07
C ALA A 493 -8.60 -8.19 -3.07
N GLU A 494 -8.60 -9.30 -2.35
CA GLU A 494 -7.49 -10.23 -2.21
C GLU A 494 -7.99 -11.62 -1.84
N THR A 495 -7.23 -12.65 -2.22
CA THR A 495 -7.55 -14.05 -1.94
C THR A 495 -7.21 -14.39 -0.48
N TYR A 496 -8.04 -15.20 0.16
CA TYR A 496 -7.79 -15.79 1.48
C TYR A 496 -7.30 -17.24 1.31
N PRO A 497 -6.00 -17.53 1.32
CA PRO A 497 -5.50 -18.90 1.29
C PRO A 497 -5.90 -19.66 2.56
N LEU A 498 -5.87 -21.00 2.52
CA LEU A 498 -6.12 -21.83 3.69
C LEU A 498 -5.02 -21.66 4.73
N VAL A 499 -3.78 -21.71 4.28
CA VAL A 499 -2.56 -21.54 5.08
C VAL A 499 -1.50 -20.79 4.26
N TYR A 500 -0.52 -20.19 4.96
CA TYR A 500 0.56 -19.48 4.28
C TYR A 500 1.39 -20.36 3.34
N ASP A 501 1.57 -21.63 3.68
CA ASP A 501 2.34 -22.58 2.87
C ASP A 501 1.75 -22.83 1.47
N ASP A 502 0.50 -22.45 1.25
CA ASP A 502 -0.15 -22.51 -0.08
C ASP A 502 0.16 -21.31 -0.98
N THR A 503 0.83 -20.26 -0.46
CA THR A 503 1.14 -19.06 -1.25
C THR A 503 2.22 -19.32 -2.31
N PRO A 504 2.17 -18.63 -3.46
CA PRO A 504 3.11 -18.86 -4.57
C PRO A 504 4.56 -18.48 -4.20
N ASN A 505 4.75 -17.55 -3.28
CA ASN A 505 6.03 -16.94 -2.94
C ASN A 505 6.54 -17.27 -1.53
N ARG A 506 6.01 -18.33 -0.90
CA ARG A 506 6.33 -18.71 0.49
C ARG A 506 7.83 -18.82 0.77
N ASP A 507 8.62 -19.29 -0.21
CA ASP A 507 10.06 -19.53 -0.05
C ASP A 507 10.92 -18.30 -0.41
N PHE A 508 10.31 -17.26 -1.01
CA PHE A 508 11.00 -16.09 -1.55
C PHE A 508 10.53 -14.76 -0.95
N PHE A 509 9.44 -14.75 -0.18
CA PHE A 509 8.95 -13.59 0.56
C PHE A 509 9.43 -13.65 2.02
N PRO A 510 9.82 -12.52 2.64
CA PRO A 510 9.88 -11.15 2.10
C PRO A 510 11.14 -10.86 1.26
N GLY A 511 12.06 -11.77 1.18
CA GLY A 511 13.31 -11.64 0.47
C GLY A 511 14.51 -12.18 1.27
N ARG A 512 15.72 -11.87 0.79
CA ARG A 512 16.98 -12.27 1.40
C ARG A 512 17.80 -11.03 1.77
N GLU A 513 19.09 -11.20 2.08
CA GLU A 513 19.94 -10.10 2.56
C GLU A 513 20.08 -8.93 1.56
N LEU A 514 20.10 -9.22 0.25
CA LEU A 514 20.29 -8.20 -0.79
C LEU A 514 19.16 -8.12 -1.80
N THR A 515 18.38 -9.19 -1.97
CA THR A 515 17.38 -9.30 -3.03
C THR A 515 16.02 -9.76 -2.52
N ALA A 516 14.97 -9.25 -3.14
CA ALA A 516 13.64 -9.82 -3.12
C ALA A 516 13.35 -10.36 -4.53
N GLN A 517 13.35 -11.68 -4.70
CA GLN A 517 13.19 -12.34 -5.99
C GLN A 517 11.73 -12.63 -6.28
N TYR A 518 11.21 -12.11 -7.37
CA TYR A 518 9.80 -12.21 -7.79
C TYR A 518 9.63 -13.43 -8.70
N ARG A 519 9.97 -14.62 -8.17
CA ARG A 519 10.05 -15.87 -8.94
C ARG A 519 8.69 -16.40 -9.40
N GLU A 520 7.65 -16.03 -8.71
CA GLU A 520 6.27 -16.42 -9.05
C GLU A 520 5.75 -15.77 -10.33
N SER A 521 6.46 -14.77 -10.89
CA SER A 521 6.07 -14.06 -12.11
C SER A 521 4.65 -13.49 -12.00
N VAL A 522 3.82 -13.64 -13.02
CA VAL A 522 2.44 -13.13 -13.05
C VAL A 522 1.46 -13.90 -12.13
N PHE A 523 1.92 -14.95 -11.46
CA PHE A 523 1.11 -15.81 -10.61
C PHE A 523 1.04 -15.31 -9.17
N VAL A 524 0.38 -14.17 -8.96
CA VAL A 524 0.13 -13.58 -7.63
C VAL A 524 -1.37 -13.65 -7.32
N GLY A 525 -1.74 -13.93 -6.07
CA GLY A 525 -3.11 -13.97 -5.63
C GLY A 525 -3.96 -14.97 -6.41
N TYR A 526 -5.20 -14.59 -6.76
CA TYR A 526 -6.13 -15.47 -7.47
C TYR A 526 -5.57 -15.98 -8.81
N ARG A 527 -4.67 -15.24 -9.45
CA ARG A 527 -3.99 -15.67 -10.69
C ARG A 527 -3.25 -16.97 -10.47
N TYR A 528 -2.61 -17.13 -9.32
CA TYR A 528 -1.95 -18.37 -8.94
C TYR A 528 -2.95 -19.45 -8.53
N TYR A 529 -3.80 -19.18 -7.55
CA TYR A 529 -4.63 -20.20 -6.92
C TYR A 529 -5.57 -20.86 -7.92
N LEU A 530 -6.18 -20.10 -8.84
CA LEU A 530 -7.05 -20.63 -9.87
C LEU A 530 -6.28 -21.42 -10.92
N THR A 531 -5.10 -20.96 -11.33
CA THR A 531 -4.32 -21.61 -12.40
C THR A 531 -3.68 -22.92 -11.90
N ALA A 532 -3.21 -22.94 -10.66
CA ALA A 532 -2.59 -24.08 -10.01
C ALA A 532 -3.61 -25.04 -9.35
N ASP A 533 -4.92 -24.77 -9.49
CA ASP A 533 -6.03 -25.51 -8.86
C ASP A 533 -5.84 -25.69 -7.35
N LYS A 534 -5.42 -24.61 -6.67
CA LYS A 534 -5.18 -24.59 -5.22
C LYS A 534 -6.47 -24.17 -4.49
N PRO A 535 -6.93 -24.93 -3.49
CA PRO A 535 -8.07 -24.54 -2.69
C PRO A 535 -7.75 -23.30 -1.83
N VAL A 536 -8.75 -22.44 -1.68
CA VAL A 536 -8.65 -21.24 -0.85
C VAL A 536 -9.82 -21.16 0.11
N ARG A 537 -9.69 -20.37 1.19
CA ARG A 537 -10.79 -20.15 2.11
C ARG A 537 -11.87 -19.29 1.47
N PHE A 538 -11.44 -18.18 0.84
CA PHE A 538 -12.31 -17.32 0.05
C PHE A 538 -11.56 -16.85 -1.20
N PRO A 539 -12.18 -16.96 -2.37
CA PRO A 539 -11.56 -16.46 -3.60
C PRO A 539 -11.59 -14.93 -3.65
N PHE A 540 -10.73 -14.36 -4.49
CA PHE A 540 -10.78 -12.96 -4.88
C PHE A 540 -12.19 -12.58 -5.40
N GLY A 541 -12.69 -11.42 -4.99
CA GLY A 541 -14.03 -10.96 -5.36
C GLY A 541 -15.17 -11.57 -4.52
N PHE A 542 -14.89 -12.43 -3.55
CA PHE A 542 -15.91 -13.05 -2.71
C PHE A 542 -16.50 -12.09 -1.68
N GLY A 543 -17.80 -12.18 -1.47
CA GLY A 543 -18.52 -11.51 -0.40
C GLY A 543 -20.02 -11.84 -0.50
N LEU A 544 -20.65 -12.12 0.64
CA LEU A 544 -22.07 -12.43 0.75
C LEU A 544 -22.90 -11.15 0.94
N SER A 545 -24.19 -11.25 0.70
CA SER A 545 -25.20 -10.22 0.93
C SER A 545 -26.36 -10.81 1.73
N TYR A 546 -27.21 -9.96 2.31
CA TYR A 546 -28.51 -10.38 2.88
C TYR A 546 -29.59 -10.60 1.82
N THR A 547 -29.26 -10.39 0.54
CA THR A 547 -30.13 -10.70 -0.62
C THR A 547 -29.41 -11.58 -1.62
N THR A 548 -30.07 -11.96 -2.71
CA THR A 548 -29.52 -12.81 -3.76
C THR A 548 -29.68 -12.16 -5.13
N PHE A 549 -28.77 -12.49 -6.06
CA PHE A 549 -28.77 -11.91 -7.40
C PHE A 549 -28.70 -12.99 -8.48
N ALA A 550 -29.39 -12.74 -9.60
CA ALA A 550 -29.33 -13.55 -10.81
C ALA A 550 -28.73 -12.76 -11.97
N TYR A 551 -28.00 -13.46 -12.81
CA TYR A 551 -27.34 -12.91 -14.01
C TYR A 551 -27.93 -13.59 -15.26
N SER A 552 -28.29 -12.80 -16.28
CA SER A 552 -28.86 -13.32 -17.53
C SER A 552 -28.50 -12.45 -18.74
N ASP A 553 -28.90 -12.91 -19.94
CA ASP A 553 -28.93 -12.17 -21.20
C ASP A 553 -27.59 -11.57 -21.65
N LEU A 554 -26.47 -12.30 -21.45
CA LEU A 554 -25.13 -11.83 -21.83
C LEU A 554 -25.02 -11.60 -23.34
N LYS A 555 -24.65 -10.39 -23.73
CA LYS A 555 -24.21 -10.02 -25.07
C LYS A 555 -22.78 -9.54 -25.00
N ALA A 556 -21.90 -10.14 -25.78
CA ALA A 556 -20.48 -9.86 -25.72
C ALA A 556 -19.94 -9.33 -27.05
N GLY A 557 -19.09 -8.31 -26.94
CA GLY A 557 -18.27 -7.75 -28.02
C GLY A 557 -16.85 -7.51 -27.55
N LYS A 558 -15.98 -7.07 -28.45
CA LYS A 558 -14.57 -6.78 -28.16
C LYS A 558 -14.37 -5.48 -27.37
N GLU A 559 -15.34 -4.58 -27.41
CA GLU A 559 -15.28 -3.25 -26.77
C GLU A 559 -16.08 -3.19 -25.49
N LYS A 560 -17.11 -4.02 -25.36
CA LYS A 560 -18.02 -4.07 -24.20
C LYS A 560 -18.80 -5.34 -24.12
N ILE A 561 -19.28 -5.64 -22.92
CA ILE A 561 -20.32 -6.62 -22.66
C ILE A 561 -21.56 -5.92 -22.09
N THR A 562 -22.72 -6.52 -22.31
CA THR A 562 -23.96 -6.17 -21.59
C THR A 562 -24.64 -7.43 -21.08
N PHE A 563 -25.27 -7.36 -19.94
CA PHE A 563 -26.04 -8.45 -19.33
C PHE A 563 -27.09 -7.89 -18.39
N THR A 564 -28.06 -8.71 -17.99
CA THR A 564 -29.08 -8.33 -17.01
C THR A 564 -28.70 -8.83 -15.63
N LEU A 565 -28.74 -7.95 -14.62
CA LEU A 565 -28.61 -8.27 -13.21
C LEU A 565 -29.94 -8.06 -12.51
N THR A 566 -30.41 -9.05 -11.74
CA THR A 566 -31.70 -9.03 -11.04
C THR A 566 -31.50 -9.33 -9.56
N ASN A 567 -32.05 -8.51 -8.67
CA ASN A 567 -32.17 -8.82 -7.25
C ASN A 567 -33.34 -9.81 -7.05
N THR A 568 -33.04 -11.04 -6.68
CA THR A 568 -34.02 -12.13 -6.53
C THR A 568 -34.45 -12.35 -5.08
N GLY A 569 -33.92 -11.59 -4.13
CA GLY A 569 -34.30 -11.68 -2.73
C GLY A 569 -35.34 -10.63 -2.31
N ASP A 570 -35.52 -10.49 -1.03
CA ASP A 570 -36.57 -9.67 -0.40
C ASP A 570 -36.05 -8.33 0.20
N ARG A 571 -34.76 -8.03 0.00
CA ARG A 571 -34.10 -6.83 0.51
C ARG A 571 -33.36 -6.07 -0.60
N ALA A 572 -33.34 -4.75 -0.51
CA ALA A 572 -32.45 -3.95 -1.35
C ALA A 572 -30.98 -4.31 -1.07
N GLY A 573 -30.17 -4.33 -2.10
CA GLY A 573 -28.76 -4.67 -1.98
C GLY A 573 -27.95 -4.28 -3.22
N ALA A 574 -26.64 -4.27 -3.06
CA ALA A 574 -25.74 -4.01 -4.17
C ALA A 574 -24.91 -5.27 -4.48
N GLU A 575 -24.75 -5.54 -5.77
CA GLU A 575 -23.88 -6.59 -6.29
C GLU A 575 -22.72 -6.00 -7.09
N VAL A 576 -21.57 -6.66 -7.03
CA VAL A 576 -20.41 -6.34 -7.87
C VAL A 576 -20.26 -7.41 -8.94
N ALA A 577 -20.66 -7.09 -10.15
CA ALA A 577 -20.42 -7.95 -11.30
C ALA A 577 -18.96 -7.76 -11.79
N GLN A 578 -18.24 -8.86 -11.90
CA GLN A 578 -16.81 -8.89 -12.18
C GLN A 578 -16.58 -9.54 -13.54
N LEU A 579 -15.91 -8.81 -14.45
CA LEU A 579 -15.57 -9.31 -15.78
C LEU A 579 -14.14 -9.82 -15.81
N TYR A 580 -14.01 -11.11 -16.07
CA TYR A 580 -12.74 -11.77 -16.27
C TYR A 580 -12.54 -12.13 -17.73
N VAL A 581 -11.30 -12.08 -18.19
CA VAL A 581 -10.88 -12.50 -19.53
C VAL A 581 -9.95 -13.69 -19.39
N SER A 582 -10.23 -14.74 -20.15
CA SER A 582 -9.38 -15.92 -20.26
C SER A 582 -9.12 -16.26 -21.73
N ARG A 583 -7.97 -16.90 -22.01
CA ARG A 583 -7.60 -17.36 -23.34
C ARG A 583 -7.23 -18.83 -23.31
N PRO A 584 -8.20 -19.75 -23.49
CA PRO A 584 -7.91 -21.16 -23.63
C PRO A 584 -7.00 -21.42 -24.84
N GLY A 585 -5.98 -22.25 -24.67
CA GLY A 585 -5.04 -22.57 -25.75
C GLY A 585 -3.97 -21.48 -26.03
N SER A 586 -3.76 -20.53 -25.10
CA SER A 586 -2.64 -19.59 -25.18
C SER A 586 -1.31 -20.32 -25.35
N GLN A 587 -0.44 -19.79 -26.19
CA GLN A 587 0.95 -20.23 -26.33
C GLN A 587 1.87 -19.62 -25.27
N LEU A 588 1.38 -18.64 -24.53
CA LEU A 588 2.06 -18.04 -23.39
C LEU A 588 1.71 -18.79 -22.10
N PHE A 589 2.60 -18.80 -21.13
CA PHE A 589 2.15 -19.06 -19.77
C PHE A 589 1.35 -17.84 -19.31
N ALA A 590 0.17 -18.08 -18.77
CA ALA A 590 -0.73 -17.02 -18.34
C ALA A 590 -1.64 -17.52 -17.22
N PRO A 591 -2.18 -16.60 -16.38
CA PRO A 591 -3.25 -16.95 -15.45
C PRO A 591 -4.46 -17.54 -16.15
N LEU A 592 -5.20 -18.42 -15.46
CA LEU A 592 -6.44 -19.01 -15.98
C LEU A 592 -7.41 -17.92 -16.44
N ARG A 593 -7.51 -16.84 -15.70
CA ARG A 593 -8.28 -15.63 -16.02
C ARG A 593 -7.73 -14.42 -15.30
N GLU A 594 -8.06 -13.24 -15.81
CA GLU A 594 -7.66 -11.96 -15.23
C GLU A 594 -8.86 -10.99 -15.22
N LEU A 595 -8.99 -10.22 -14.14
CA LEU A 595 -9.98 -9.15 -14.04
C LEU A 595 -9.68 -8.06 -15.08
N LYS A 596 -10.69 -7.70 -15.86
CA LYS A 596 -10.59 -6.66 -16.91
C LYS A 596 -11.76 -5.68 -16.89
N GLY A 597 -12.65 -5.80 -15.90
CA GLY A 597 -13.73 -4.86 -15.69
C GLY A 597 -14.60 -5.25 -14.50
N PHE A 598 -15.32 -4.29 -13.96
CA PHE A 598 -16.30 -4.52 -12.90
C PHE A 598 -17.37 -3.43 -12.89
N ALA A 599 -18.53 -3.73 -12.31
CA ALA A 599 -19.59 -2.76 -12.07
C ALA A 599 -20.32 -3.08 -10.76
N LYS A 600 -20.46 -2.10 -9.88
CA LYS A 600 -21.29 -2.18 -8.68
C LYS A 600 -22.67 -1.63 -8.97
N VAL A 601 -23.71 -2.40 -8.68
CA VAL A 601 -25.09 -2.07 -9.02
C VAL A 601 -25.99 -2.28 -7.81
N SER A 602 -26.67 -1.24 -7.37
CA SER A 602 -27.69 -1.29 -6.31
C SER A 602 -29.06 -1.57 -6.92
N LEU A 603 -29.80 -2.55 -6.37
CA LEU A 603 -31.11 -2.99 -6.85
C LEU A 603 -32.09 -3.16 -5.69
N GLU A 604 -33.32 -2.71 -5.92
CA GLU A 604 -34.46 -3.00 -5.05
C GLU A 604 -34.92 -4.47 -5.21
N PRO A 605 -35.67 -5.04 -4.27
CA PRO A 605 -36.23 -6.41 -4.40
C PRO A 605 -37.01 -6.57 -5.70
N GLY A 606 -36.64 -7.57 -6.50
CA GLY A 606 -37.28 -7.86 -7.79
C GLY A 606 -36.84 -6.94 -8.94
N GLU A 607 -36.03 -5.92 -8.68
CA GLU A 607 -35.51 -5.03 -9.72
C GLU A 607 -34.50 -5.75 -10.62
N SER A 608 -34.63 -5.51 -11.93
CA SER A 608 -33.69 -5.96 -12.96
C SER A 608 -33.09 -4.74 -13.67
N ARG A 609 -31.78 -4.78 -13.96
CA ARG A 609 -31.06 -3.71 -14.65
C ARG A 609 -30.10 -4.27 -15.69
N GLU A 610 -30.08 -3.68 -16.88
CA GLU A 610 -29.04 -3.94 -17.85
C GLU A 610 -27.73 -3.26 -17.39
N VAL A 611 -26.68 -4.05 -17.31
CA VAL A 611 -25.34 -3.63 -16.89
C VAL A 611 -24.41 -3.66 -18.09
N THR A 612 -23.64 -2.60 -18.29
CA THR A 612 -22.61 -2.53 -19.32
C THR A 612 -21.24 -2.44 -18.67
N ILE A 613 -20.30 -3.27 -19.10
CA ILE A 613 -18.88 -3.18 -18.72
C ILE A 613 -18.07 -2.97 -20.01
N SER A 614 -17.37 -1.87 -20.11
CA SER A 614 -16.47 -1.58 -21.22
C SER A 614 -15.14 -2.32 -21.07
N LEU A 615 -14.58 -2.75 -22.20
CA LEU A 615 -13.26 -3.35 -22.31
C LEU A 615 -12.30 -2.29 -22.85
N ASP A 616 -11.23 -2.03 -22.14
CA ASP A 616 -10.18 -1.10 -22.55
C ASP A 616 -9.01 -1.83 -23.26
N ASP A 617 -7.95 -1.11 -23.57
CA ASP A 617 -6.74 -1.64 -24.22
C ASP A 617 -6.04 -2.74 -23.41
N LYS A 618 -6.35 -2.85 -22.11
CA LYS A 618 -5.75 -3.84 -21.19
C LYS A 618 -6.45 -5.20 -21.23
N ALA A 619 -7.58 -5.28 -21.93
CA ALA A 619 -8.43 -6.49 -21.91
C ALA A 619 -7.73 -7.71 -22.49
N PHE A 620 -6.99 -7.55 -23.60
CA PHE A 620 -6.43 -8.66 -24.38
C PHE A 620 -4.90 -8.60 -24.54
N ARG A 621 -4.24 -7.56 -24.02
CA ARG A 621 -2.81 -7.33 -24.21
C ARG A 621 -1.96 -8.13 -23.22
N TYR A 622 -0.74 -8.45 -23.67
CA TYR A 622 0.36 -8.92 -22.83
C TYR A 622 1.64 -8.15 -23.21
N PHE A 623 2.61 -8.08 -22.29
CA PHE A 623 3.88 -7.45 -22.60
C PHE A 623 4.86 -8.44 -23.20
N ASN A 624 5.29 -8.19 -24.43
CA ASN A 624 6.20 -9.07 -25.15
C ASN A 624 7.65 -8.58 -25.00
N VAL A 625 8.46 -9.34 -24.27
CA VAL A 625 9.87 -8.99 -23.98
C VAL A 625 10.79 -9.06 -25.22
N LYS A 626 10.38 -9.71 -26.32
CA LYS A 626 11.15 -9.72 -27.57
C LYS A 626 10.94 -8.46 -28.41
N THR A 627 9.70 -7.95 -28.44
CA THR A 627 9.36 -6.73 -29.18
C THR A 627 9.47 -5.49 -28.32
N ASN A 628 9.57 -5.66 -27.00
CA ASN A 628 9.51 -4.62 -25.97
C ASN A 628 8.25 -3.75 -26.08
N ARG A 629 7.09 -4.38 -26.31
CA ARG A 629 5.80 -3.71 -26.54
C ARG A 629 4.65 -4.51 -25.97
N TRP A 630 3.53 -3.81 -25.79
CA TRP A 630 2.24 -4.44 -25.58
C TRP A 630 1.76 -5.06 -26.89
N GLU A 631 1.44 -6.35 -26.86
CA GLU A 631 1.01 -7.14 -28.00
C GLU A 631 -0.29 -7.88 -27.67
N VAL A 632 -0.99 -8.34 -28.68
CA VAL A 632 -2.19 -9.17 -28.55
C VAL A 632 -1.94 -10.53 -29.18
N GLU A 633 -2.20 -11.58 -28.45
CA GLU A 633 -2.18 -12.93 -28.98
C GLU A 633 -3.52 -13.22 -29.68
N GLY A 634 -3.53 -13.45 -30.98
CA GLY A 634 -4.77 -13.67 -31.74
C GLY A 634 -5.46 -14.99 -31.42
N GLY A 635 -6.80 -15.02 -31.51
CA GLY A 635 -7.63 -16.21 -31.35
C GLY A 635 -8.84 -16.02 -30.45
N GLU A 636 -9.41 -17.14 -30.01
CA GLU A 636 -10.62 -17.16 -29.17
C GLU A 636 -10.31 -16.79 -27.74
N TYR A 637 -11.04 -15.80 -27.21
CA TYR A 637 -11.07 -15.42 -25.81
C TYR A 637 -12.42 -15.70 -25.20
N ARG A 638 -12.44 -15.99 -23.89
CA ARG A 638 -13.65 -16.07 -23.10
C ARG A 638 -13.81 -14.83 -22.24
N LEU A 639 -14.99 -14.23 -22.31
CA LEU A 639 -15.44 -13.15 -21.43
C LEU A 639 -16.37 -13.78 -20.39
N GLU A 640 -15.93 -13.74 -19.13
CA GLU A 640 -16.54 -14.46 -18.02
C GLU A 640 -17.05 -13.47 -16.97
N VAL A 641 -18.36 -13.37 -16.79
CA VAL A 641 -18.97 -12.52 -15.76
C VAL A 641 -19.24 -13.35 -14.52
N GLY A 642 -18.71 -12.93 -13.39
CA GLY A 642 -18.82 -13.64 -12.13
C GLY A 642 -19.20 -12.76 -10.94
N ALA A 643 -19.64 -13.41 -9.87
CA ALA A 643 -19.81 -12.84 -8.54
C ALA A 643 -18.51 -12.90 -7.72
N SER A 644 -17.53 -13.67 -8.20
CA SER A 644 -16.15 -13.75 -7.73
C SER A 644 -15.28 -14.41 -8.80
N ALA A 645 -13.97 -14.43 -8.62
CA ALA A 645 -13.04 -15.09 -9.54
C ALA A 645 -13.27 -16.61 -9.67
N ALA A 646 -13.92 -17.23 -8.69
CA ALA A 646 -14.26 -18.65 -8.70
C ALA A 646 -15.77 -18.93 -8.96
N ASP A 647 -16.62 -17.93 -8.93
CA ASP A 647 -18.07 -18.05 -9.15
C ASP A 647 -18.47 -17.33 -10.44
N ILE A 648 -18.23 -17.99 -11.57
CA ILE A 648 -18.60 -17.49 -12.90
C ILE A 648 -20.06 -17.82 -13.21
N ARG A 649 -20.83 -16.81 -13.57
CA ARG A 649 -22.27 -16.86 -13.83
C ARG A 649 -22.62 -16.88 -15.30
N LEU A 650 -21.91 -16.13 -16.11
CA LEU A 650 -22.14 -16.03 -17.55
C LEU A 650 -20.79 -16.11 -18.29
N THR A 651 -20.81 -16.73 -19.48
CA THR A 651 -19.61 -16.85 -20.33
C THR A 651 -19.99 -16.64 -21.78
N ALA A 652 -19.18 -15.88 -22.51
CA ALA A 652 -19.28 -15.71 -23.95
C ALA A 652 -17.88 -15.82 -24.58
N GLN A 653 -17.85 -16.09 -25.89
CA GLN A 653 -16.63 -16.19 -26.67
C GLN A 653 -16.55 -15.01 -27.65
N VAL A 654 -15.33 -14.49 -27.82
CA VAL A 654 -15.03 -13.47 -28.82
C VAL A 654 -13.73 -13.83 -29.54
N GLU A 655 -13.71 -13.65 -30.87
CA GLU A 655 -12.49 -13.81 -31.65
C GLU A 655 -11.74 -12.47 -31.68
N VAL A 656 -10.45 -12.47 -31.30
CA VAL A 656 -9.62 -11.27 -31.27
C VAL A 656 -8.47 -11.43 -32.26
N GLU A 657 -8.26 -10.40 -33.07
CA GLU A 657 -7.15 -10.38 -34.02
C GLU A 657 -5.84 -10.10 -33.26
N GLY A 658 -4.82 -10.91 -33.52
CA GLY A 658 -3.51 -10.76 -32.90
C GLY A 658 -2.62 -9.77 -33.65
N THR A 659 -1.60 -9.26 -32.97
CA THR A 659 -0.59 -8.39 -33.56
C THR A 659 0.45 -9.13 -34.42
N GLY A 660 0.43 -10.47 -34.40
CA GLY A 660 1.39 -11.30 -35.14
C GLY A 660 2.79 -11.34 -34.53
N ALA A 661 2.94 -10.90 -33.30
CA ALA A 661 4.22 -10.87 -32.61
C ALA A 661 4.74 -12.29 -32.31
N PRO A 662 6.08 -12.51 -32.34
CA PRO A 662 6.65 -13.81 -32.02
C PRO A 662 6.43 -14.16 -30.54
N ILE A 663 6.17 -15.44 -30.25
CA ILE A 663 6.08 -15.93 -28.87
C ILE A 663 7.43 -15.72 -28.17
N PRO A 664 7.45 -15.02 -27.00
CA PRO A 664 8.70 -14.66 -26.34
C PRO A 664 9.38 -15.82 -25.62
N TYR A 665 8.64 -16.84 -25.22
CA TYR A 665 9.08 -17.88 -24.30
C TYR A 665 9.16 -19.26 -24.93
N ASP A 666 10.14 -20.04 -24.48
CA ASP A 666 10.31 -21.45 -24.76
C ASP A 666 9.62 -22.27 -23.66
N ARG A 667 8.62 -23.05 -24.03
CA ARG A 667 7.80 -23.83 -23.11
C ARG A 667 8.60 -24.89 -22.33
N GLU A 668 9.59 -25.50 -22.96
CA GLU A 668 10.40 -26.54 -22.31
C GLU A 668 11.31 -25.91 -21.25
N LYS A 669 11.89 -24.75 -21.57
CA LYS A 669 12.81 -24.03 -20.67
C LYS A 669 12.11 -23.34 -19.50
N LEU A 670 10.80 -23.10 -19.59
CA LEU A 670 9.99 -22.40 -18.58
C LEU A 670 8.82 -23.27 -18.09
N SER A 671 9.03 -24.58 -18.00
CA SER A 671 7.99 -25.57 -17.73
C SER A 671 7.24 -25.31 -16.41
N CYS A 672 7.90 -24.81 -15.37
CA CYS A 672 7.26 -24.49 -14.09
C CYS A 672 6.22 -23.35 -14.21
N TYR A 673 6.46 -22.37 -15.09
CA TYR A 673 5.51 -21.28 -15.34
C TYR A 673 4.32 -21.75 -16.17
N TYR A 674 4.56 -22.61 -17.18
CA TYR A 674 3.48 -23.17 -17.98
C TYR A 674 2.58 -24.15 -17.22
N SER A 675 3.07 -24.72 -16.13
CA SER A 675 2.30 -25.58 -15.22
C SER A 675 1.83 -24.88 -13.94
N ALA A 676 2.11 -23.58 -13.78
CA ALA A 676 1.87 -22.80 -12.57
C ALA A 676 2.50 -23.40 -11.28
N GLN A 677 3.55 -24.20 -11.41
CA GLN A 677 4.31 -24.78 -10.27
C GLN A 677 5.39 -23.80 -9.80
N VAL A 678 4.98 -22.63 -9.31
CA VAL A 678 5.87 -21.49 -9.05
C VAL A 678 6.31 -21.35 -7.59
N GLN A 679 5.89 -22.25 -6.70
CA GLN A 679 6.31 -22.21 -5.28
C GLN A 679 7.80 -22.49 -5.09
N ALA A 680 8.41 -23.27 -6.00
CA ALA A 680 9.82 -23.66 -5.94
C ALA A 680 10.48 -23.57 -7.33
N VAL A 681 10.50 -22.37 -7.91
CA VAL A 681 11.07 -22.13 -9.23
C VAL A 681 12.60 -22.37 -9.21
N PRO A 682 13.14 -23.26 -10.06
CA PRO A 682 14.59 -23.50 -10.18
C PRO A 682 15.32 -22.25 -10.68
N ASP A 683 16.60 -22.12 -10.30
CA ASP A 683 17.41 -20.95 -10.67
C ASP A 683 17.56 -20.79 -12.19
N ASP A 684 17.79 -21.88 -12.92
CA ASP A 684 17.93 -21.88 -14.38
C ASP A 684 16.66 -21.39 -15.10
N GLN A 685 15.48 -21.75 -14.60
CA GLN A 685 14.21 -21.25 -15.16
C GLN A 685 13.98 -19.79 -14.82
N PHE A 686 14.32 -19.36 -13.61
CA PHE A 686 14.20 -17.95 -13.25
C PHE A 686 15.21 -17.08 -14.02
N GLU A 687 16.47 -17.54 -14.20
CA GLU A 687 17.45 -16.86 -15.04
C GLU A 687 17.01 -16.77 -16.51
N THR A 688 16.40 -17.84 -17.01
CA THR A 688 15.80 -17.86 -18.36
C THR A 688 14.68 -16.84 -18.48
N LEU A 689 13.81 -16.72 -17.48
CA LEU A 689 12.73 -15.73 -17.44
C LEU A 689 13.28 -14.31 -17.35
N LEU A 690 14.27 -14.09 -16.49
CA LEU A 690 14.95 -12.79 -16.33
C LEU A 690 15.74 -12.36 -17.57
N GLY A 691 16.17 -13.33 -18.40
CA GLY A 691 17.12 -13.09 -19.51
C GLY A 691 18.53 -12.73 -19.06
N ARG A 692 18.86 -12.96 -17.78
CA ARG A 692 20.16 -12.67 -17.16
C ARG A 692 20.38 -13.51 -15.91
N PRO A 693 21.64 -13.65 -15.43
CA PRO A 693 21.90 -14.33 -14.16
C PRO A 693 21.19 -13.69 -12.97
N ILE A 694 20.82 -14.49 -11.99
CA ILE A 694 20.29 -14.02 -10.72
C ILE A 694 21.37 -13.21 -9.99
N PRO A 695 21.09 -11.99 -9.52
CA PRO A 695 22.03 -11.21 -8.71
C PRO A 695 22.39 -11.94 -7.41
N GLN A 696 23.57 -11.66 -6.87
CA GLN A 696 24.00 -12.17 -5.58
C GLN A 696 23.00 -11.75 -4.49
N ASP A 697 22.49 -12.72 -3.74
CA ASP A 697 21.49 -12.52 -2.67
C ASP A 697 22.08 -12.42 -1.26
N LYS A 698 23.35 -12.79 -1.08
CA LYS A 698 24.07 -12.74 0.20
C LYS A 698 25.07 -11.60 0.23
N TRP A 699 25.05 -10.85 1.33
CA TRP A 699 26.03 -9.80 1.57
C TRP A 699 27.44 -10.40 1.84
N ASP A 700 28.46 -9.86 1.19
CA ASP A 700 29.85 -10.29 1.42
C ASP A 700 30.36 -9.73 2.75
N ARG A 701 30.43 -10.59 3.74
CA ARG A 701 30.86 -10.25 5.12
C ARG A 701 32.35 -9.94 5.23
N SER A 702 33.15 -10.22 4.20
CA SER A 702 34.60 -9.95 4.17
C SER A 702 34.93 -8.52 3.74
N ARG A 703 34.03 -7.87 2.99
CA ARG A 703 34.23 -6.51 2.52
C ARG A 703 34.00 -5.46 3.61
N PRO A 704 34.63 -4.29 3.52
CA PRO A 704 34.31 -3.18 4.41
C PRO A 704 32.86 -2.69 4.20
N LEU A 705 32.26 -2.13 5.26
CA LEU A 705 30.95 -1.48 5.19
C LEU A 705 30.98 -0.30 4.22
N GLY A 706 29.95 -0.18 3.42
CA GLY A 706 29.75 0.89 2.44
C GLY A 706 28.56 1.80 2.77
N TYR A 707 28.39 2.84 1.98
CA TYR A 707 27.38 3.90 2.14
C TYR A 707 25.94 3.36 2.09
N ASN A 708 25.72 2.30 1.31
CA ASN A 708 24.42 1.67 1.12
C ASN A 708 24.21 0.39 1.95
N ASP A 709 25.13 0.06 2.85
CA ASP A 709 24.92 -1.04 3.78
C ASP A 709 24.04 -0.58 4.95
N SER A 710 23.23 -1.50 5.50
CA SER A 710 22.35 -1.20 6.63
C SER A 710 23.13 -1.10 7.94
N LEU A 711 22.60 -0.34 8.91
CA LEU A 711 23.18 -0.26 10.24
C LEU A 711 23.17 -1.61 10.96
N SER A 712 22.27 -2.53 10.62
CA SER A 712 22.29 -3.91 11.12
C SER A 712 23.58 -4.65 10.77
N GLN A 713 24.16 -4.36 9.59
CA GLN A 713 25.40 -4.98 9.11
C GLN A 713 26.63 -4.51 9.88
N MET A 714 26.54 -3.49 10.76
CA MET A 714 27.62 -3.11 11.68
C MET A 714 28.07 -4.25 12.60
N ILE A 715 27.25 -5.30 12.78
CA ILE A 715 27.64 -6.49 13.53
C ILE A 715 28.87 -7.18 12.92
N TYR A 716 29.09 -7.01 11.62
CA TYR A 716 30.23 -7.54 10.86
C TYR A 716 31.37 -6.52 10.68
N ALA A 717 31.25 -5.31 11.24
CA ALA A 717 32.26 -4.28 11.14
C ALA A 717 33.63 -4.73 11.68
N LYS A 718 34.73 -4.22 11.12
CA LYS A 718 36.08 -4.43 11.65
C LYS A 718 36.28 -3.72 13.00
N GLY A 719 35.65 -2.56 13.18
CA GLY A 719 35.69 -1.75 14.40
C GLY A 719 34.90 -2.39 15.54
N PHE A 720 35.51 -2.61 16.71
CA PHE A 720 34.81 -3.25 17.84
C PHE A 720 33.69 -2.36 18.40
N VAL A 721 33.84 -1.04 18.38
CA VAL A 721 32.81 -0.09 18.85
C VAL A 721 31.55 -0.21 18.00
N ALA A 722 31.68 -0.32 16.67
CA ALA A 722 30.57 -0.51 15.77
C ALA A 722 29.83 -1.84 16.03
N ARG A 723 30.59 -2.95 16.22
CA ARG A 723 30.00 -4.24 16.58
C ARG A 723 29.25 -4.18 17.93
N PHE A 724 29.84 -3.50 18.92
CA PHE A 724 29.20 -3.32 20.22
C PHE A 724 27.88 -2.53 20.10
N ALA A 725 27.89 -1.43 19.35
CA ALA A 725 26.70 -0.62 19.10
C ALA A 725 25.60 -1.43 18.39
N ALA A 726 25.96 -2.18 17.34
CA ALA A 726 25.04 -3.09 16.65
C ALA A 726 24.47 -4.16 17.58
N GLY A 727 25.31 -4.77 18.43
CA GLY A 727 24.88 -5.74 19.43
C GLY A 727 23.89 -5.15 20.44
N ARG A 728 24.05 -3.90 20.84
CA ARG A 728 23.11 -3.19 21.72
C ARG A 728 21.77 -2.92 21.04
N LEU A 729 21.77 -2.46 19.77
CA LEU A 729 20.57 -2.27 18.98
C LEU A 729 19.81 -3.59 18.80
N ALA A 730 20.48 -4.65 18.41
CA ALA A 730 19.90 -5.98 18.27
C ALA A 730 19.34 -6.52 19.61
N ALA A 731 19.97 -6.21 20.73
CA ALA A 731 19.46 -6.60 22.05
C ALA A 731 18.21 -5.81 22.46
N ILE A 732 18.11 -4.53 22.10
CA ILE A 732 16.91 -3.71 22.34
C ILE A 732 15.76 -4.25 21.50
N GLN A 733 16.01 -4.55 20.24
CA GLN A 733 15.02 -5.14 19.34
C GLN A 733 14.48 -6.47 19.89
N ARG A 734 15.36 -7.44 20.22
CA ARG A 734 14.94 -8.72 20.83
C ARG A 734 14.09 -8.53 22.08
N LYS A 735 14.50 -7.63 22.98
CA LYS A 735 13.72 -7.35 24.21
C LYS A 735 12.35 -6.76 23.93
N SER A 736 12.19 -6.00 22.86
CA SER A 736 10.90 -5.45 22.47
C SER A 736 10.02 -6.52 21.81
N GLU A 737 10.62 -7.39 21.01
CA GLU A 737 9.94 -8.56 20.42
C GLU A 737 9.49 -9.57 21.49
N GLU A 738 10.34 -9.86 22.48
CA GLU A 738 10.00 -10.73 23.64
C GLU A 738 8.85 -10.18 24.49
N LYS A 739 8.58 -8.88 24.41
CA LYS A 739 7.46 -8.22 25.09
C LYS A 739 6.22 -8.07 24.22
N ASP A 740 6.23 -8.61 23.00
CA ASP A 740 5.21 -8.40 21.98
C ASP A 740 4.90 -6.90 21.71
N GLN A 741 5.91 -6.07 21.85
CA GLN A 741 5.86 -4.64 21.60
C GLN A 741 7.10 -4.21 20.80
N PRO A 742 7.20 -4.59 19.50
CA PRO A 742 8.34 -4.20 18.68
C PRO A 742 8.46 -2.68 18.64
N ASN A 743 9.68 -2.20 18.89
CA ASN A 743 9.97 -0.78 18.83
C ASN A 743 10.23 -0.41 17.37
N LEU A 744 9.23 0.19 16.71
CA LEU A 744 9.29 0.57 15.30
C LEU A 744 10.49 1.47 14.98
N ASN A 745 10.88 2.35 15.90
CA ASN A 745 12.07 3.20 15.73
C ASN A 745 13.35 2.39 15.66
N VAL A 746 13.49 1.39 16.53
CA VAL A 746 14.67 0.51 16.54
C VAL A 746 14.70 -0.34 15.28
N LEU A 747 13.57 -0.86 14.83
CA LEU A 747 13.44 -1.61 13.58
C LEU A 747 13.82 -0.76 12.38
N PHE A 748 13.31 0.49 12.31
CA PHE A 748 13.64 1.43 11.26
C PHE A 748 15.13 1.76 11.25
N ILE A 749 15.71 2.15 12.40
CA ILE A 749 17.14 2.46 12.53
C ILE A 749 18.00 1.24 12.16
N HIS A 750 17.62 0.05 12.61
CA HIS A 750 18.34 -1.19 12.33
C HIS A 750 18.41 -1.51 10.82
N SER A 751 17.32 -1.26 10.10
CA SER A 751 17.21 -1.50 8.66
C SER A 751 17.73 -0.36 7.79
N MET A 752 17.93 0.84 8.36
CA MET A 752 18.37 2.03 7.65
C MET A 752 19.79 1.87 7.12
N PRO A 753 20.09 2.23 5.87
CA PRO A 753 21.44 2.29 5.35
C PRO A 753 22.24 3.44 5.95
N PHE A 754 23.59 3.37 5.90
CA PHE A 754 24.44 4.46 6.37
C PHE A 754 24.13 5.80 5.70
N ARG A 755 23.74 5.81 4.41
CA ARG A 755 23.29 7.05 3.74
C ARG A 755 22.14 7.75 4.48
N GLY A 756 21.28 6.99 5.16
CA GLY A 756 20.18 7.55 5.93
C GLY A 756 20.64 8.51 7.03
N LEU A 757 21.86 8.34 7.55
CA LEU A 757 22.45 9.29 8.51
C LEU A 757 22.59 10.70 7.89
N ALA A 758 22.96 10.80 6.61
CA ALA A 758 23.01 12.07 5.90
C ALA A 758 21.64 12.53 5.40
N LYS A 759 20.88 11.61 4.79
CA LYS A 759 19.66 11.94 4.05
C LYS A 759 18.43 12.20 4.94
N MET A 760 18.43 11.72 6.21
CA MET A 760 17.28 11.83 7.13
C MET A 760 17.55 12.68 8.36
N SER A 761 18.77 13.23 8.52
CA SER A 761 19.15 13.99 9.71
C SER A 761 18.80 15.48 9.65
N ASN A 762 18.03 15.91 8.67
CA ASN A 762 17.75 17.33 8.42
C ASN A 762 19.04 18.18 8.40
N GLY A 763 20.05 17.66 7.71
CA GLY A 763 21.36 18.27 7.54
C GLY A 763 22.23 18.30 8.81
N LEU A 764 21.92 17.57 9.87
CA LEU A 764 22.83 17.44 11.03
C LEU A 764 24.09 16.67 10.67
N VAL A 765 23.96 15.60 9.92
CA VAL A 765 25.04 14.77 9.39
C VAL A 765 25.14 14.99 7.89
N THR A 766 26.35 15.10 7.35
CA THR A 766 26.60 15.22 5.91
C THR A 766 27.09 13.89 5.33
N THR A 767 27.09 13.80 3.99
CA THR A 767 27.66 12.64 3.27
C THR A 767 29.14 12.42 3.63
N GLU A 768 29.95 13.50 3.77
CA GLU A 768 31.33 13.38 4.18
C GLU A 768 31.48 12.91 5.63
N MET A 769 30.61 13.37 6.54
CA MET A 769 30.58 12.86 7.92
C MET A 769 30.19 11.39 7.95
N THR A 770 29.21 10.96 7.13
CA THR A 770 28.83 9.56 7.00
C THR A 770 30.01 8.69 6.49
N ALA A 771 30.77 9.17 5.51
CA ALA A 771 31.99 8.50 5.06
C ALA A 771 33.03 8.39 6.19
N SER A 772 33.15 9.41 7.03
CA SER A 772 34.03 9.41 8.20
C SER A 772 33.57 8.43 9.29
N ILE A 773 32.26 8.30 9.50
CA ILE A 773 31.66 7.30 10.39
C ILE A 773 31.94 5.89 9.86
N LEU A 774 31.80 5.66 8.55
CA LEU A 774 32.14 4.40 7.91
C LEU A 774 33.63 4.06 8.08
N GLU A 775 34.52 5.05 7.96
CA GLU A 775 35.97 4.88 8.24
C GLU A 775 36.19 4.38 9.68
N ALA A 776 35.49 4.97 10.65
CA ALA A 776 35.55 4.53 12.05
C ALA A 776 35.00 3.08 12.23
N CYS A 777 33.88 2.75 11.60
CA CYS A 777 33.29 1.42 11.64
C CYS A 777 34.21 0.37 10.99
N ASN A 778 34.93 0.72 9.95
CA ASN A 778 35.86 -0.15 9.21
C ASN A 778 37.23 -0.34 9.88
N GLY A 779 37.40 0.13 11.13
CA GLY A 779 38.59 -0.14 11.94
C GLY A 779 39.51 1.06 12.22
N HIS A 780 39.21 2.23 11.63
CA HIS A 780 39.99 3.48 11.84
C HIS A 780 39.25 4.43 12.80
N PHE A 781 38.88 3.93 13.98
CA PHE A 781 38.00 4.60 14.93
C PHE A 781 38.37 6.04 15.24
N PHE A 782 39.62 6.27 15.73
CA PHE A 782 40.05 7.63 16.14
C PHE A 782 40.10 8.60 14.96
N ARG A 783 40.59 8.16 13.81
CA ARG A 783 40.66 8.97 12.60
C ARG A 783 39.27 9.33 12.07
N GLY A 784 38.38 8.36 11.99
CA GLY A 784 37.01 8.58 11.55
C GLY A 784 36.24 9.50 12.47
N MET A 785 36.36 9.31 13.81
CA MET A 785 35.69 10.17 14.78
C MET A 785 36.22 11.60 14.76
N ALA A 786 37.56 11.80 14.65
CA ALA A 786 38.14 13.14 14.53
C ALA A 786 37.62 13.88 13.29
N LYS A 787 37.55 13.20 12.15
CA LYS A 787 36.96 13.78 10.91
C LYS A 787 35.46 14.08 11.07
N THR A 788 34.70 13.21 11.72
CA THR A 788 33.27 13.42 11.97
C THR A 788 33.04 14.67 12.82
N ILE A 789 33.80 14.83 13.90
CA ILE A 789 33.74 16.02 14.76
C ILE A 789 34.13 17.27 13.99
N ALA A 790 35.23 17.24 13.24
CA ALA A 790 35.66 18.37 12.41
C ALA A 790 34.60 18.73 11.35
N GLY A 791 33.99 17.73 10.73
CA GLY A 791 32.87 17.88 9.79
C GLY A 791 31.66 18.58 10.41
N PHE A 792 31.33 18.25 11.66
CA PHE A 792 30.20 18.88 12.38
C PHE A 792 30.41 20.40 12.53
N PHE A 793 31.62 20.83 12.94
CA PHE A 793 31.92 22.26 13.04
C PHE A 793 31.98 22.96 11.68
N ALA A 794 32.52 22.29 10.65
CA ALA A 794 32.55 22.80 9.28
C ALA A 794 31.15 22.99 8.72
N ASN A 795 30.24 22.01 8.93
CA ASN A 795 28.87 22.05 8.47
C ASN A 795 28.09 23.26 9.01
N GLY A 796 28.30 23.63 10.28
CA GLY A 796 27.68 24.83 10.85
C GLY A 796 28.06 26.14 10.13
N LYS A 797 29.30 26.26 9.62
CA LYS A 797 29.72 27.40 8.80
C LYS A 797 29.07 27.38 7.42
N VAL A 798 29.06 26.21 6.77
CA VAL A 798 28.46 26.04 5.45
C VAL A 798 26.95 26.36 5.46
N LYS A 799 26.21 25.92 6.47
CA LYS A 799 24.78 26.25 6.64
C LYS A 799 24.56 27.76 6.75
N LYS A 800 25.39 28.45 7.53
CA LYS A 800 25.31 29.91 7.69
C LYS A 800 25.62 30.67 6.39
N GLU A 801 26.57 30.21 5.58
CA GLU A 801 26.90 30.79 4.27
C GLU A 801 25.77 30.52 3.25
N ARG A 802 25.22 29.29 3.21
CA ARG A 802 24.08 28.92 2.39
C ARG A 802 22.87 29.81 2.69
N SER A 803 22.52 29.98 3.95
CA SER A 803 21.37 30.81 4.37
C SER A 803 21.51 32.29 3.95
N LYS A 804 22.72 32.79 3.62
CA LYS A 804 22.93 34.14 3.09
C LYS A 804 22.76 34.22 1.58
N LYS A 805 22.93 33.09 0.85
CA LYS A 805 22.83 33.02 -0.60
C LYS A 805 21.39 32.70 -1.09
N LEU A 806 20.60 32.03 -0.28
CA LEU A 806 19.19 31.76 -0.50
C LEU A 806 18.30 32.87 0.08
#